data_1a8cb0b37837d4b263932e35d1079d93
#
_entry.id   1a8cb0b37837d4b263932e35d1079d93
#
_cell.length_a   1.000
_cell.length_b   1.000
_cell.length_c   1.000
_cell.angle_alpha   90.00
_cell.angle_beta   90.00
_cell.angle_gamma   90.00
#
_symmetry.space_group_name_H-M   'P 1'
#
loop_
_entity.id
_entity.type
_entity.pdbx_description
1 polymer ?
#
loop_
_entity_poly.entity_id
_entity_poly.type
_entity_poly.pdbx_seq_one_letter_code
_entity_poly.pdbx_strand_id
1 'polypeptide(L)'
;MLRFRALIAVLLALPLLLITTRAAAEDYPRVADRLRPADFAQNGLQAESLLVIHYHRPTKDYDNWNIWCWPEGGEGAAFTFDQDDPFGRYAVIPFPSTPARVGFLIRRGNWEEKDFDQDRFVALKKGGVTEIWVTAGEGAFTDDPGKVDLSLRVEGAFLDDPRTITLAITRPLEKGEERAIRVLDRRDPEREIRIKTINNGRIARLTLARDIAPADVAQLILRLDAKTFGDAKDSTVYARGVLEGQAFAPLDTRFGAYCTEKSTVFVTWSPVADLVELLLYENPAATEPTRTIALARADATGQRGSWSAEVKGDLHAVPYRYRFTSYGEPREAPDMWAFAANADSSRSVVVDLARLQPDGFLNTPAPAIAKPTDEILYEIHVRDFSMRHEPTPAAERGTYLGITRNIAHLHELGVTAVHLLPVHDFTAKVGEYNWGYWTTLFNVPESNYATDPSDPTSAIRELRAMIVALHAADLRVVLDVVYNHTSDAGPNSPFGAPAPYYFFRTTPGGRFTNDSGTGNGFADERPMARKYILDSLEHWLRQYNVDGFRFDLLGCHRPETVRAICERVRKIRPDATLYGEPWTGGGPIHFGKGAQKGLPIAVFNDHLRNAIRGDLDGTAVGFATGAGGDIGAIRRGIAGAIDDFTQEPTETIN
;
A
#
# COMPACT_ATOMS: atom_id res chain seq x y z
N MET A 1 -35.55 54.31 48.44
CA MET A 1 -36.36 54.03 49.67
C MET A 1 -36.56 52.54 49.76
N LEU A 2 -36.14 52.02 50.92
CA LEU A 2 -36.52 50.78 51.61
C LEU A 2 -36.38 49.48 50.82
N ARG A 3 -35.37 48.62 51.20
CA ARG A 3 -35.25 47.74 52.37
C ARG A 3 -36.33 46.63 52.38
N PHE A 4 -36.02 45.37 52.28
CA PHE A 4 -35.66 44.29 53.23
C PHE A 4 -36.21 42.98 52.62
N ARG A 5 -35.77 41.80 52.74
CA ARG A 5 -34.91 41.04 53.68
C ARG A 5 -34.54 39.67 53.07
N ALA A 6 -33.38 39.21 53.43
CA ALA A 6 -32.90 37.85 53.15
C ALA A 6 -33.73 36.79 53.88
N LEU A 7 -33.89 35.63 53.26
CA LEU A 7 -34.15 34.38 53.96
C LEU A 7 -33.16 33.33 53.46
N ILE A 8 -32.28 32.98 54.36
CA ILE A 8 -31.28 31.90 54.21
C ILE A 8 -32.04 30.58 54.28
N ALA A 9 -32.04 29.81 53.20
CA ALA A 9 -32.32 28.38 53.24
C ALA A 9 -31.00 27.65 53.00
N VAL A 10 -30.41 27.13 54.08
CA VAL A 10 -29.32 26.18 54.04
C VAL A 10 -29.90 24.86 53.56
N LEU A 11 -29.73 24.56 52.28
CA LEU A 11 -29.87 23.21 51.76
C LEU A 11 -28.47 22.63 51.63
N LEU A 12 -28.20 21.68 52.49
CA LEU A 12 -27.07 20.75 52.42
C LEU A 12 -27.09 20.10 51.01
N ALA A 13 -26.33 20.63 50.08
CA ALA A 13 -25.94 19.93 48.88
C ALA A 13 -24.78 18.99 49.26
N LEU A 14 -25.11 17.71 49.43
CA LEU A 14 -24.11 16.66 49.29
C LEU A 14 -23.48 16.81 47.92
N PRO A 15 -22.14 16.83 47.78
CA PRO A 15 -21.54 16.65 46.48
C PRO A 15 -21.88 15.23 46.05
N LEU A 16 -22.71 15.08 44.98
CA LEU A 16 -22.71 13.88 44.19
C LEU A 16 -21.27 13.75 43.66
N LEU A 17 -20.50 12.90 44.29
CA LEU A 17 -19.28 12.36 43.75
C LEU A 17 -19.74 11.63 42.46
N LEU A 18 -19.59 12.30 41.32
CA LEU A 18 -19.47 11.61 40.04
C LEU A 18 -18.21 10.75 40.15
N ILE A 19 -18.40 9.52 40.56
CA ILE A 19 -17.41 8.47 40.42
C ILE A 19 -17.38 8.23 38.87
N THR A 20 -16.60 9.04 38.18
CA THR A 20 -16.03 8.61 36.92
C THR A 20 -15.09 7.48 37.31
N THR A 21 -15.51 6.25 37.10
CA THR A 21 -14.62 5.11 37.11
C THR A 21 -13.73 5.21 35.86
N ARG A 22 -12.82 6.20 35.85
CA ARG A 22 -11.52 5.98 35.23
C ARG A 22 -10.96 4.79 36.00
N ALA A 23 -10.65 3.70 35.32
CA ALA A 23 -9.74 2.71 35.88
C ALA A 23 -8.56 3.53 36.39
N ALA A 24 -8.39 3.56 37.74
CA ALA A 24 -7.32 4.32 38.33
C ALA A 24 -6.05 3.86 37.64
N ALA A 25 -5.28 4.81 37.10
CA ALA A 25 -3.96 4.50 36.61
C ALA A 25 -3.26 3.81 37.78
N GLU A 26 -3.01 2.51 37.68
CA GLU A 26 -2.23 1.79 38.67
C GLU A 26 -0.88 2.48 38.69
N ASP A 27 -0.43 2.87 39.88
CA ASP A 27 0.86 3.55 40.02
C ASP A 27 1.93 2.48 39.92
N TYR A 28 2.34 2.17 38.66
CA TYR A 28 3.35 1.16 38.40
C TYR A 28 4.69 1.63 38.96
N PRO A 29 5.36 0.81 39.81
CA PRO A 29 6.57 1.22 40.51
C PRO A 29 7.69 1.50 39.51
N ARG A 30 8.40 2.62 39.68
CA ARG A 30 9.58 2.97 38.91
C ARG A 30 10.76 2.11 39.35
N VAL A 31 11.30 1.35 38.41
CA VAL A 31 12.53 0.57 38.59
C VAL A 31 13.75 1.51 38.57
N ALA A 32 13.67 2.61 37.83
CA ALA A 32 14.71 3.64 37.76
C ALA A 32 15.15 4.19 39.12
N ASP A 33 14.26 4.24 40.10
CA ASP A 33 14.56 4.77 41.45
C ASP A 33 15.56 3.89 42.21
N ARG A 34 15.74 2.63 41.79
CA ARG A 34 16.58 1.61 42.45
C ARG A 34 17.84 1.28 41.62
N LEU A 35 17.94 1.77 40.41
CA LEU A 35 19.03 1.44 39.50
C LEU A 35 20.00 2.60 39.33
N ARG A 36 21.29 2.30 39.29
CA ARG A 36 22.34 3.26 38.94
C ARG A 36 23.22 2.66 37.82
N PRO A 37 23.63 3.43 36.83
CA PRO A 37 24.54 2.94 35.79
C PRO A 37 25.80 2.27 36.36
N ALA A 38 26.33 2.78 37.48
CA ALA A 38 27.51 2.22 38.16
C ALA A 38 27.29 0.80 38.69
N ASP A 39 26.05 0.38 38.99
CA ASP A 39 25.75 -0.97 39.48
C ASP A 39 25.87 -2.03 38.37
N PHE A 40 25.90 -1.60 37.12
CA PHE A 40 26.07 -2.45 35.94
C PHE A 40 27.53 -2.62 35.49
N ALA A 41 28.49 -2.12 36.25
CA ALA A 41 29.92 -2.31 36.03
C ALA A 41 30.37 -3.76 36.29
N GLN A 42 29.53 -4.76 35.96
CA GLN A 42 29.88 -6.16 36.05
C GLN A 42 30.56 -6.63 34.76
N ASN A 43 31.65 -7.36 34.87
CA ASN A 43 32.42 -7.97 33.77
C ASN A 43 33.17 -6.99 32.84
N GLY A 44 33.58 -5.82 33.33
CA GLY A 44 34.40 -4.88 32.54
C GLY A 44 33.61 -3.96 31.60
N LEU A 45 32.28 -4.02 31.60
CA LEU A 45 31.40 -3.09 30.90
C LEU A 45 30.98 -1.97 31.86
N GLN A 46 31.50 -0.75 31.66
CA GLN A 46 31.01 0.44 32.36
C GLN A 46 29.78 0.94 31.60
N ALA A 47 28.62 1.01 32.25
CA ALA A 47 27.44 1.67 31.70
C ALA A 47 27.46 3.16 32.11
N GLU A 48 27.34 4.06 31.14
CA GLU A 48 27.11 5.49 31.38
C GLU A 48 25.63 5.78 31.55
N SER A 49 24.74 5.08 30.82
CA SER A 49 23.30 5.24 30.94
C SER A 49 22.58 3.91 30.81
N LEU A 50 21.35 3.86 31.34
CA LEU A 50 20.46 2.70 31.27
C LEU A 50 19.15 3.06 30.58
N LEU A 51 18.62 2.13 29.77
CA LEU A 51 17.26 2.16 29.28
C LEU A 51 16.49 0.99 29.91
N VAL A 52 15.40 1.30 30.61
CA VAL A 52 14.45 0.32 31.14
C VAL A 52 13.22 0.33 30.27
N ILE A 53 12.88 -0.82 29.71
CA ILE A 53 11.66 -0.98 28.90
C ILE A 53 10.74 -1.95 29.61
N HIS A 54 9.62 -1.43 30.14
CA HIS A 54 8.51 -2.23 30.63
C HIS A 54 7.61 -2.60 29.45
N TYR A 55 7.19 -3.86 29.40
CA TYR A 55 6.39 -4.38 28.30
C TYR A 55 5.16 -5.11 28.80
N HIS A 56 3.99 -4.59 28.43
CA HIS A 56 2.71 -5.22 28.73
C HIS A 56 2.18 -5.97 27.53
N ARG A 57 1.86 -7.25 27.73
CA ARG A 57 1.10 -8.06 26.76
C ARG A 57 -0.24 -8.45 27.39
N PRO A 58 -1.38 -8.00 26.79
CA PRO A 58 -2.71 -8.33 27.31
C PRO A 58 -2.99 -9.84 27.40
N THR A 59 -2.33 -10.62 26.53
CA THR A 59 -2.42 -12.09 26.49
C THR A 59 -1.49 -12.80 27.48
N LYS A 60 -0.57 -12.05 28.11
CA LYS A 60 0.46 -12.55 29.04
C LYS A 60 1.37 -13.65 28.46
N ASP A 61 1.46 -13.75 27.15
CA ASP A 61 2.33 -14.68 26.42
C ASP A 61 3.68 -14.00 26.09
N TYR A 62 4.65 -14.11 26.99
CA TYR A 62 5.96 -13.48 26.83
C TYR A 62 7.03 -14.39 26.21
N ASP A 63 6.71 -15.64 25.89
CA ASP A 63 7.67 -16.64 25.41
C ASP A 63 8.30 -16.23 24.08
N ASN A 64 9.65 -16.21 24.06
CA ASN A 64 10.49 -15.82 22.95
C ASN A 64 10.38 -14.34 22.49
N TRP A 65 9.65 -13.51 23.23
CA TRP A 65 9.65 -12.07 22.97
C TRP A 65 10.92 -11.42 23.50
N ASN A 66 11.56 -10.56 22.67
CA ASN A 66 12.81 -9.86 22.99
C ASN A 66 12.79 -8.46 22.37
N ILE A 67 13.73 -7.63 22.83
CA ILE A 67 13.93 -6.27 22.32
C ILE A 67 15.12 -6.29 21.39
N TRP A 68 14.95 -5.83 20.16
CA TRP A 68 16.05 -5.44 19.29
C TRP A 68 16.28 -3.94 19.46
N CYS A 69 17.46 -3.55 19.93
CA CYS A 69 17.77 -2.19 20.32
C CYS A 69 19.10 -1.73 19.72
N TRP A 70 19.17 -0.50 19.20
CA TRP A 70 20.36 0.07 18.56
C TRP A 70 20.53 1.55 18.91
N PRO A 71 21.76 2.04 19.16
CA PRO A 71 22.05 3.47 19.16
C PRO A 71 21.92 4.03 17.75
N GLU A 72 21.42 5.26 17.59
CA GLU A 72 21.32 5.91 16.28
C GLU A 72 22.68 5.94 15.59
N GLY A 73 22.75 5.35 14.38
CA GLY A 73 24.00 5.19 13.62
C GLY A 73 24.94 4.05 14.07
N GLY A 74 24.48 3.18 15.00
CA GLY A 74 25.25 2.03 15.50
C GLY A 74 24.59 0.69 15.23
N GLU A 75 25.29 -0.39 15.59
CA GLU A 75 24.79 -1.76 15.46
C GLU A 75 23.74 -2.10 16.53
N GLY A 76 22.76 -2.93 16.16
CA GLY A 76 21.72 -3.40 17.06
C GLY A 76 22.11 -4.67 17.82
N ALA A 77 21.48 -4.86 19.00
CA ALA A 77 21.62 -6.06 19.81
C ALA A 77 20.25 -6.51 20.36
N ALA A 78 20.13 -7.81 20.65
CA ALA A 78 18.94 -8.39 21.24
C ALA A 78 19.04 -8.41 22.78
N PHE A 79 17.94 -8.05 23.46
CA PHE A 79 17.81 -8.07 24.92
C PHE A 79 16.53 -8.80 25.32
N THR A 80 16.59 -9.61 26.36
CA THR A 80 15.46 -10.40 26.86
C THR A 80 14.71 -9.67 27.96
N PHE A 81 13.40 -9.94 28.07
CA PHE A 81 12.58 -9.54 29.19
C PHE A 81 12.74 -10.58 30.32
N ASP A 82 13.65 -10.37 31.23
CA ASP A 82 14.04 -11.31 32.26
C ASP A 82 13.54 -10.96 33.66
N GLN A 83 12.84 -9.83 33.81
CA GLN A 83 12.27 -9.37 35.06
C GLN A 83 10.75 -9.20 34.95
N ASP A 84 10.03 -9.57 36.02
CA ASP A 84 8.58 -9.38 36.11
C ASP A 84 8.24 -8.16 37.00
N ASP A 85 7.15 -7.47 36.65
CA ASP A 85 6.56 -6.40 37.44
C ASP A 85 5.02 -6.39 37.32
N PRO A 86 4.30 -5.52 38.08
CA PRO A 86 2.84 -5.42 37.98
C PRO A 86 2.32 -5.03 36.61
N PHE A 87 3.12 -4.32 35.78
CA PHE A 87 2.75 -3.96 34.41
C PHE A 87 2.89 -5.15 33.43
N GLY A 88 3.92 -5.99 33.63
CA GLY A 88 4.19 -7.12 32.78
C GLY A 88 5.59 -7.67 32.96
N ARG A 89 6.44 -7.50 31.94
CA ARG A 89 7.87 -7.79 32.02
C ARG A 89 8.72 -6.60 31.65
N TYR A 90 9.94 -6.51 32.20
CA TYR A 90 10.86 -5.46 31.81
C TYR A 90 12.27 -5.99 31.53
N ALA A 91 13.01 -5.20 30.76
CA ALA A 91 14.42 -5.40 30.49
C ALA A 91 15.21 -4.14 30.86
N VAL A 92 16.46 -4.33 31.29
CA VAL A 92 17.41 -3.25 31.56
C VAL A 92 18.54 -3.33 30.53
N ILE A 93 18.70 -2.27 29.73
CA ILE A 93 19.65 -2.20 28.64
C ILE A 93 20.76 -1.21 28.99
N PRO A 94 22.00 -1.66 29.24
CA PRO A 94 23.13 -0.79 29.56
C PRO A 94 23.78 -0.22 28.28
N PHE A 95 24.16 1.06 28.33
CA PHE A 95 24.91 1.73 27.27
C PHE A 95 26.26 2.22 27.81
N PRO A 96 27.39 1.81 27.21
CA PRO A 96 28.73 2.24 27.61
C PRO A 96 28.97 3.74 27.42
N SER A 97 28.25 4.36 26.53
CA SER A 97 28.19 5.81 26.29
C SER A 97 26.73 6.21 26.11
N THR A 98 26.36 7.46 26.37
CA THR A 98 24.99 7.94 26.20
C THR A 98 24.76 8.41 24.77
N PRO A 99 24.15 7.59 23.88
CA PRO A 99 23.74 8.06 22.57
C PRO A 99 22.61 9.09 22.70
N ALA A 100 22.54 10.04 21.78
CA ALA A 100 21.49 11.06 21.79
C ALA A 100 20.10 10.42 21.64
N ARG A 101 20.02 9.32 20.88
CA ARG A 101 18.79 8.64 20.56
C ARG A 101 19.03 7.13 20.39
N VAL A 102 18.07 6.34 20.80
CA VAL A 102 18.10 4.88 20.69
C VAL A 102 16.85 4.42 19.97
N GLY A 103 17.02 3.60 18.94
CA GLY A 103 15.94 2.89 18.27
C GLY A 103 15.67 1.55 18.95
N PHE A 104 14.42 1.12 19.00
CA PHE A 104 14.07 -0.21 19.47
C PHE A 104 12.83 -0.78 18.79
N LEU A 105 12.82 -2.11 18.69
CA LEU A 105 11.70 -2.94 18.26
C LEU A 105 11.50 -4.06 19.27
N ILE A 106 10.27 -4.48 19.48
CA ILE A 106 9.96 -5.69 20.24
C ILE A 106 9.55 -6.75 19.24
N ARG A 107 10.25 -7.89 19.27
CA ARG A 107 10.09 -8.98 18.31
C ARG A 107 10.03 -10.33 18.98
N ARG A 108 9.47 -11.31 18.27
CA ARG A 108 9.49 -12.71 18.68
C ARG A 108 10.60 -13.46 17.96
N GLY A 109 11.33 -14.30 18.69
CA GLY A 109 12.43 -15.07 18.15
C GLY A 109 13.46 -14.23 17.40
N ASN A 110 13.94 -14.73 16.27
CA ASN A 110 14.84 -14.00 15.38
C ASN A 110 14.06 -13.47 14.17
N TRP A 111 13.18 -12.45 14.40
CA TRP A 111 12.33 -11.82 13.38
C TRP A 111 11.12 -12.66 12.91
N GLU A 112 10.65 -13.61 13.70
CA GLU A 112 9.46 -14.39 13.37
C GLU A 112 8.19 -13.55 13.40
N GLU A 113 8.14 -12.56 14.31
CA GLU A 113 7.02 -11.64 14.49
C GLU A 113 7.52 -10.34 15.12
N LYS A 114 6.91 -9.21 14.75
CA LYS A 114 7.08 -7.91 15.41
C LYS A 114 5.81 -7.57 16.19
N ASP A 115 5.95 -6.94 17.36
CA ASP A 115 4.78 -6.44 18.09
C ASP A 115 4.17 -5.20 17.42
N PHE A 116 5.02 -4.42 16.74
CA PHE A 116 4.67 -3.24 15.97
C PHE A 116 5.64 -3.07 14.79
N ASP A 117 5.14 -2.65 13.62
CA ASP A 117 5.94 -2.67 12.39
C ASP A 117 6.96 -1.54 12.28
N GLN A 118 6.70 -0.41 12.94
CA GLN A 118 7.56 0.77 12.87
C GLN A 118 8.56 0.81 14.03
N ASP A 119 9.71 1.41 13.75
CA ASP A 119 10.74 1.66 14.75
C ASP A 119 10.26 2.69 15.77
N ARG A 120 10.54 2.42 17.04
CA ARG A 120 10.33 3.36 18.14
C ARG A 120 11.67 3.97 18.53
N PHE A 121 11.67 5.24 18.88
CA PHE A 121 12.90 5.95 19.25
C PHE A 121 12.73 6.69 20.56
N VAL A 122 13.73 6.57 21.44
CA VAL A 122 13.77 7.22 22.75
C VAL A 122 15.09 7.96 22.95
N ALA A 123 15.04 9.16 23.57
CA ALA A 123 16.22 9.90 24.00
C ALA A 123 16.65 9.42 25.39
N LEU A 124 17.95 9.20 25.59
CA LEU A 124 18.47 8.73 26.90
C LEU A 124 18.86 9.90 27.80
N LYS A 125 18.67 9.70 29.09
CA LYS A 125 19.18 10.60 30.14
C LYS A 125 20.67 10.34 30.35
N LYS A 126 21.50 11.37 30.12
CA LYS A 126 22.94 11.28 30.32
C LYS A 126 23.30 10.98 31.78
N GLY A 127 24.09 9.95 31.99
CA GLY A 127 24.53 9.54 33.33
C GLY A 127 23.39 9.02 34.21
N GLY A 128 22.25 8.63 33.64
CA GLY A 128 21.05 8.26 34.37
C GLY A 128 20.30 7.08 33.79
N VAL A 129 19.08 6.89 34.30
CA VAL A 129 18.14 5.84 33.86
C VAL A 129 17.01 6.50 33.10
N THR A 130 16.77 6.03 31.87
CA THR A 130 15.56 6.33 31.09
C THR A 130 14.64 5.14 31.22
N GLU A 131 13.39 5.36 31.56
CA GLU A 131 12.41 4.31 31.81
C GLU A 131 11.15 4.59 31.03
N ILE A 132 10.65 3.58 30.31
CA ILE A 132 9.48 3.68 29.45
C ILE A 132 8.56 2.48 29.58
N TRP A 133 7.27 2.70 29.34
CA TRP A 133 6.20 1.69 29.36
C TRP A 133 5.63 1.51 27.95
N VAL A 134 5.65 0.28 27.47
CA VAL A 134 5.23 -0.11 26.12
C VAL A 134 4.13 -1.16 26.20
N THR A 135 3.02 -0.93 25.53
CA THR A 135 1.94 -1.93 25.38
C THR A 135 2.07 -2.64 24.03
N ALA A 136 1.91 -3.95 24.03
CA ALA A 136 2.02 -4.76 22.80
C ALA A 136 1.06 -4.30 21.71
N GLY A 137 1.58 -4.11 20.51
CA GLY A 137 0.82 -3.67 19.33
C GLY A 137 0.63 -2.16 19.23
N GLU A 138 1.11 -1.36 20.20
CA GLU A 138 1.01 0.09 20.16
C GLU A 138 2.32 0.74 19.72
N GLY A 139 2.25 1.70 18.78
CA GLY A 139 3.43 2.46 18.35
C GLY A 139 3.91 3.47 19.39
N ALA A 140 2.99 3.98 20.21
CA ALA A 140 3.29 4.92 21.27
C ALA A 140 3.79 4.20 22.53
N PHE A 141 4.62 4.90 23.31
CA PHE A 141 5.05 4.53 24.64
C PHE A 141 5.03 5.77 25.54
N THR A 142 5.10 5.58 26.84
CA THR A 142 5.15 6.69 27.82
C THR A 142 6.34 6.55 28.76
N ASP A 143 6.87 7.66 29.25
CA ASP A 143 7.85 7.75 30.32
C ASP A 143 7.20 8.03 31.71
N ASP A 144 5.87 8.09 31.74
CA ASP A 144 5.06 8.34 32.92
C ASP A 144 4.09 7.18 33.15
N PRO A 145 4.30 6.35 34.21
CA PRO A 145 3.42 5.22 34.48
C PRO A 145 1.97 5.64 34.76
N GLY A 146 1.73 6.85 35.23
CA GLY A 146 0.38 7.39 35.44
C GLY A 146 -0.38 7.69 34.13
N LYS A 147 0.29 7.66 32.98
CA LYS A 147 -0.32 7.84 31.67
C LYS A 147 -0.57 6.52 30.92
N VAL A 148 -0.23 5.40 31.53
CA VAL A 148 -0.53 4.08 30.94
C VAL A 148 -2.05 3.90 30.87
N ASP A 149 -2.56 3.60 29.69
CA ASP A 149 -3.98 3.32 29.45
C ASP A 149 -4.16 1.88 28.93
N LEU A 150 -4.63 1.00 29.80
CA LEU A 150 -4.96 -0.39 29.49
C LEU A 150 -6.48 -0.59 29.26
N SER A 151 -7.24 0.49 29.11
CA SER A 151 -8.67 0.41 28.85
C SER A 151 -8.97 -0.31 27.52
N LEU A 152 -10.14 -0.92 27.43
CA LEU A 152 -10.59 -1.52 26.18
C LEU A 152 -10.85 -0.42 25.15
N ARG A 153 -10.16 -0.51 24.01
CA ARG A 153 -10.39 0.34 22.84
C ARG A 153 -10.58 -0.52 21.60
N VAL A 154 -11.40 -0.04 20.68
CA VAL A 154 -11.54 -0.62 19.33
C VAL A 154 -10.45 -0.05 18.46
N GLU A 155 -9.57 -0.92 17.95
CA GLU A 155 -8.51 -0.59 17.00
C GLU A 155 -9.02 -0.65 15.55
N GLY A 156 -10.01 -1.53 15.30
CA GLY A 156 -10.68 -1.65 14.00
C GLY A 156 -11.88 -2.59 14.06
N ALA A 157 -12.87 -2.33 13.22
CA ALA A 157 -14.02 -3.20 13.05
C ALA A 157 -14.31 -3.37 11.56
N PHE A 158 -14.41 -4.63 11.09
CA PHE A 158 -14.49 -4.96 9.66
C PHE A 158 -15.58 -5.98 9.39
N LEU A 159 -16.49 -5.66 8.47
CA LEU A 159 -17.47 -6.62 7.94
C LEU A 159 -16.78 -7.45 6.85
N ASP A 160 -16.41 -8.69 7.17
CA ASP A 160 -15.64 -9.57 6.29
C ASP A 160 -16.52 -10.52 5.46
N ASP A 161 -17.72 -10.81 5.93
CA ASP A 161 -18.77 -11.47 5.17
C ASP A 161 -20.13 -10.91 5.59
N PRO A 162 -21.25 -11.24 4.94
CA PRO A 162 -22.56 -10.65 5.26
C PRO A 162 -23.01 -10.82 6.72
N ARG A 163 -22.35 -11.67 7.50
CA ARG A 163 -22.76 -12.04 8.85
C ARG A 163 -21.64 -11.93 9.89
N THR A 164 -20.40 -11.68 9.48
CA THR A 164 -19.24 -11.68 10.38
C THR A 164 -18.57 -10.32 10.44
N ILE A 165 -18.44 -9.76 11.65
CA ILE A 165 -17.60 -8.62 11.93
C ILE A 165 -16.35 -9.11 12.65
N THR A 166 -15.18 -8.82 12.08
CA THR A 166 -13.89 -8.94 12.75
C THR A 166 -13.62 -7.66 13.54
N LEU A 167 -13.40 -7.81 14.85
CA LEU A 167 -13.17 -6.71 15.78
C LEU A 167 -11.76 -6.82 16.34
N ALA A 168 -10.93 -5.84 16.07
CA ALA A 168 -9.62 -5.68 16.71
C ALA A 168 -9.75 -4.78 17.94
N ILE A 169 -9.29 -5.25 19.08
CA ILE A 169 -9.39 -4.58 20.38
C ILE A 169 -8.06 -4.65 21.13
N THR A 170 -7.80 -3.67 21.98
CA THR A 170 -6.54 -3.54 22.72
C THR A 170 -6.30 -4.69 23.70
N ARG A 171 -7.35 -5.32 24.22
CA ARG A 171 -7.28 -6.53 25.06
C ARG A 171 -8.48 -7.44 24.81
N PRO A 172 -8.41 -8.72 25.15
CA PRO A 172 -9.59 -9.60 25.16
C PRO A 172 -10.68 -9.05 26.10
N LEU A 173 -11.94 -9.37 25.76
CA LEU A 173 -13.08 -9.02 26.61
C LEU A 173 -13.04 -9.81 27.90
N GLU A 174 -13.36 -9.15 29.01
CA GLU A 174 -13.60 -9.79 30.29
C GLU A 174 -15.00 -10.41 30.35
N LYS A 175 -15.20 -11.31 31.32
CA LYS A 175 -16.49 -12.00 31.47
C LYS A 175 -17.63 -11.00 31.70
N GLY A 176 -18.58 -10.98 30.78
CA GLY A 176 -19.77 -10.11 30.84
C GLY A 176 -19.67 -8.86 29.96
N GLU A 177 -18.46 -8.42 29.57
CA GLU A 177 -18.24 -7.25 28.69
C GLU A 177 -18.81 -7.48 27.28
N GLU A 178 -18.90 -8.73 26.84
CA GLU A 178 -19.51 -9.10 25.55
C GLU A 178 -20.95 -8.62 25.38
N ARG A 179 -21.66 -8.40 26.50
CA ARG A 179 -23.05 -7.91 26.52
C ARG A 179 -23.15 -6.40 26.32
N ALA A 180 -22.05 -5.71 26.50
CA ALA A 180 -21.93 -4.26 26.38
C ALA A 180 -21.45 -3.81 24.99
N ILE A 181 -21.26 -4.74 24.05
CA ILE A 181 -20.96 -4.48 22.66
C ILE A 181 -22.25 -4.52 21.85
N ARG A 182 -22.52 -3.45 21.10
CA ARG A 182 -23.71 -3.33 20.26
C ARG A 182 -23.31 -3.00 18.83
N VAL A 183 -24.02 -3.57 17.87
CA VAL A 183 -23.93 -3.21 16.45
C VAL A 183 -25.20 -2.47 16.07
N LEU A 184 -25.08 -1.28 15.53
CA LEU A 184 -26.18 -0.36 15.27
C LEU A 184 -26.17 0.06 13.78
N ASP A 185 -27.32 0.48 13.27
CA ASP A 185 -27.43 1.14 11.96
C ASP A 185 -27.10 2.64 12.14
N ARG A 186 -26.14 3.16 11.39
CA ARG A 186 -25.73 4.59 11.43
C ARG A 186 -26.89 5.55 11.14
N ARG A 187 -27.81 5.16 10.28
CA ARG A 187 -28.99 5.95 9.89
C ARG A 187 -30.08 5.99 10.97
N ASP A 188 -30.10 4.96 11.82
CA ASP A 188 -31.05 4.81 12.92
C ASP A 188 -30.32 4.14 14.10
N PRO A 189 -29.65 4.92 14.98
CA PRO A 189 -28.88 4.39 16.11
C PRO A 189 -29.72 3.64 17.16
N GLU A 190 -31.06 3.74 17.11
CA GLU A 190 -31.95 2.94 17.94
C GLU A 190 -32.17 1.52 17.36
N ARG A 191 -31.84 1.33 16.08
CA ARG A 191 -31.94 0.05 15.40
C ARG A 191 -30.72 -0.81 15.66
N GLU A 192 -30.83 -1.71 16.61
CA GLU A 192 -29.77 -2.67 16.92
C GLU A 192 -29.80 -3.89 15.99
N ILE A 193 -28.64 -4.31 15.55
CA ILE A 193 -28.40 -5.55 14.82
C ILE A 193 -27.89 -6.58 15.82
N ARG A 194 -28.73 -7.55 16.16
CA ARG A 194 -28.43 -8.55 17.18
C ARG A 194 -27.18 -9.35 16.86
N ILE A 195 -26.24 -9.41 17.81
CA ILE A 195 -25.10 -10.31 17.80
C ILE A 195 -25.56 -11.68 18.30
N LYS A 196 -25.26 -12.74 17.56
CA LYS A 196 -25.59 -14.13 17.93
C LYS A 196 -24.51 -14.73 18.82
N THR A 197 -23.24 -14.58 18.44
CA THR A 197 -22.08 -15.10 19.17
C THR A 197 -20.90 -14.16 19.04
N ILE A 198 -20.03 -14.17 20.06
CA ILE A 198 -18.73 -13.50 20.06
C ILE A 198 -17.68 -14.56 20.37
N ASN A 199 -16.72 -14.74 19.48
CA ASN A 199 -15.51 -15.50 19.74
C ASN A 199 -14.44 -14.50 20.23
N ASN A 200 -14.11 -14.58 21.52
CA ASN A 200 -13.28 -13.59 22.21
C ASN A 200 -11.78 -13.75 21.90
N GLY A 201 -11.08 -12.65 21.88
CA GLY A 201 -9.64 -12.52 21.67
C GLY A 201 -9.31 -11.07 21.34
N ARG A 202 -8.04 -10.71 21.20
CA ARG A 202 -7.67 -9.38 20.67
C ARG A 202 -8.22 -9.16 19.25
N ILE A 203 -8.32 -10.23 18.49
CA ILE A 203 -9.09 -10.28 17.24
C ILE A 203 -10.34 -11.10 17.54
N ALA A 204 -11.40 -10.42 17.93
CA ALA A 204 -12.68 -11.04 18.21
C ALA A 204 -13.52 -11.16 16.92
N ARG A 205 -14.36 -12.21 16.82
CA ARG A 205 -15.30 -12.40 15.72
C ARG A 205 -16.73 -12.36 16.23
N LEU A 206 -17.49 -11.40 15.75
CA LEU A 206 -18.90 -11.23 16.06
C LEU A 206 -19.72 -11.85 14.93
N THR A 207 -20.56 -12.84 15.24
CA THR A 207 -21.51 -13.39 14.29
C THR A 207 -22.87 -12.72 14.49
N LEU A 208 -23.39 -12.08 13.45
CA LEU A 208 -24.70 -11.42 13.46
C LEU A 208 -25.84 -12.43 13.32
N ALA A 209 -27.00 -12.08 13.84
CA ALA A 209 -28.18 -12.94 13.78
C ALA A 209 -28.82 -13.03 12.37
N ARG A 210 -28.51 -12.06 11.50
CA ARG A 210 -28.97 -12.00 10.10
C ARG A 210 -27.87 -11.50 9.18
N ASP A 211 -28.02 -11.74 7.90
CA ASP A 211 -27.15 -11.17 6.88
C ASP A 211 -27.38 -9.67 6.75
N ILE A 212 -26.30 -8.95 6.50
CA ILE A 212 -26.34 -7.54 6.13
C ILE A 212 -26.57 -7.46 4.62
N ALA A 213 -27.62 -6.75 4.24
CA ALA A 213 -27.92 -6.56 2.82
C ALA A 213 -26.83 -5.71 2.14
N PRO A 214 -26.56 -5.90 0.84
CA PRO A 214 -25.55 -5.10 0.11
C PRO A 214 -25.75 -3.58 0.24
N ALA A 215 -26.98 -3.11 0.40
CA ALA A 215 -27.28 -1.68 0.60
C ALA A 215 -26.87 -1.14 1.99
N ASP A 216 -26.64 -2.01 2.95
CA ASP A 216 -26.43 -1.65 4.36
C ASP A 216 -24.99 -1.89 4.84
N VAL A 217 -24.08 -2.43 4.00
CA VAL A 217 -22.73 -2.82 4.42
C VAL A 217 -21.88 -1.66 4.96
N ALA A 218 -22.15 -0.43 4.51
CA ALA A 218 -21.46 0.78 4.96
C ALA A 218 -22.19 1.53 6.10
N GLN A 219 -23.30 0.98 6.58
CA GLN A 219 -24.17 1.65 7.54
C GLN A 219 -23.99 1.16 8.98
N LEU A 220 -22.99 0.33 9.22
CA LEU A 220 -22.79 -0.25 10.55
C LEU A 220 -21.87 0.60 11.41
N ILE A 221 -22.24 0.77 12.67
CA ILE A 221 -21.39 1.26 13.76
C ILE A 221 -21.33 0.23 14.88
N LEU A 222 -20.20 0.14 15.53
CA LEU A 222 -20.01 -0.65 16.74
C LEU A 222 -19.93 0.30 17.92
N ARG A 223 -20.77 0.08 18.92
CA ARG A 223 -20.81 0.89 20.15
C ARG A 223 -20.35 0.07 21.35
N LEU A 224 -19.44 0.63 22.12
CA LEU A 224 -19.11 0.19 23.47
C LEU A 224 -20.00 0.95 24.47
N ASP A 225 -20.72 0.23 25.33
CA ASP A 225 -21.65 0.82 26.31
C ASP A 225 -20.89 1.60 27.40
N ALA A 226 -21.27 2.86 27.62
CA ALA A 226 -20.65 3.73 28.62
C ALA A 226 -20.69 3.18 30.06
N LYS A 227 -21.73 2.42 30.43
CA LYS A 227 -21.85 1.86 31.77
C LYS A 227 -20.77 0.84 32.08
N THR A 228 -20.31 0.11 31.04
CA THR A 228 -19.30 -0.93 31.18
C THR A 228 -17.89 -0.39 30.93
N PHE A 229 -17.72 0.52 29.96
CA PHE A 229 -16.41 0.95 29.47
C PHE A 229 -16.06 2.41 29.84
N GLY A 230 -16.87 3.07 30.64
CA GLY A 230 -16.65 4.44 31.11
C GLY A 230 -17.15 5.53 30.16
N ASP A 231 -16.90 5.38 28.85
CA ASP A 231 -17.38 6.28 27.80
C ASP A 231 -18.02 5.48 26.67
N ALA A 232 -19.18 5.96 26.17
CA ALA A 232 -19.74 5.40 24.94
C ALA A 232 -18.88 5.86 23.76
N LYS A 233 -18.27 4.92 23.03
CA LYS A 233 -17.52 5.23 21.83
C LYS A 233 -18.08 4.44 20.66
N ASP A 234 -18.44 5.19 19.63
CA ASP A 234 -18.84 4.61 18.35
C ASP A 234 -17.61 4.42 17.46
N SER A 235 -17.50 3.24 16.89
CA SER A 235 -16.47 2.90 15.93
C SER A 235 -17.12 2.51 14.60
N THR A 236 -16.60 3.01 13.50
CA THR A 236 -17.06 2.64 12.17
C THR A 236 -16.74 1.18 11.88
N VAL A 237 -17.73 0.43 11.40
CA VAL A 237 -17.51 -0.91 10.85
C VAL A 237 -17.27 -0.76 9.34
N TYR A 238 -16.03 -0.97 8.91
CA TYR A 238 -15.67 -0.88 7.51
C TYR A 238 -16.04 -2.17 6.77
N ALA A 239 -16.71 -2.04 5.63
CA ALA A 239 -16.92 -3.16 4.72
C ALA A 239 -15.57 -3.54 4.09
N ARG A 240 -15.12 -4.80 4.29
CA ARG A 240 -13.83 -5.29 3.79
C ARG A 240 -14.04 -6.56 2.96
N GLY A 241 -13.95 -7.74 3.53
CA GLY A 241 -14.11 -9.00 2.82
C GLY A 241 -15.50 -9.20 2.22
N VAL A 242 -16.55 -8.63 2.82
CA VAL A 242 -17.90 -8.67 2.27
C VAL A 242 -17.99 -8.11 0.84
N LEU A 243 -17.10 -7.16 0.50
CA LEU A 243 -17.05 -6.54 -0.84
C LEU A 243 -16.46 -7.46 -1.92
N GLU A 244 -15.93 -8.61 -1.57
CA GLU A 244 -15.46 -9.63 -2.52
C GLU A 244 -16.62 -10.40 -3.17
N GLY A 245 -17.83 -10.26 -2.62
CA GLY A 245 -19.04 -10.88 -3.15
C GLY A 245 -19.42 -10.35 -4.54
N GLN A 246 -20.04 -11.21 -5.35
CA GLN A 246 -20.47 -10.88 -6.73
C GLN A 246 -21.36 -9.63 -6.80
N ALA A 247 -22.12 -9.34 -5.75
CA ALA A 247 -22.95 -8.14 -5.67
C ALA A 247 -22.14 -6.82 -5.78
N PHE A 248 -20.84 -6.84 -5.53
CA PHE A 248 -19.99 -5.66 -5.51
C PHE A 248 -18.94 -5.63 -6.64
N ALA A 249 -18.94 -6.64 -7.51
CA ALA A 249 -17.94 -6.82 -8.56
C ALA A 249 -18.56 -6.70 -9.96
N PRO A 250 -18.84 -5.47 -10.46
CA PRO A 250 -19.34 -5.23 -11.83
C PRO A 250 -18.19 -5.38 -12.85
N LEU A 251 -17.77 -6.63 -13.11
CA LEU A 251 -16.55 -6.95 -13.87
C LEU A 251 -16.65 -6.53 -15.35
N ASP A 252 -17.87 -6.44 -15.92
CA ASP A 252 -18.10 -6.04 -17.30
C ASP A 252 -18.18 -4.52 -17.49
N THR A 253 -18.19 -3.74 -16.41
CA THR A 253 -18.25 -2.28 -16.47
C THR A 253 -16.89 -1.71 -16.86
N ARG A 254 -16.88 -0.76 -17.81
CA ARG A 254 -15.71 0.04 -18.14
C ARG A 254 -15.71 1.30 -17.28
N PHE A 255 -14.65 1.48 -16.50
CA PHE A 255 -14.45 2.62 -15.62
C PHE A 255 -13.50 3.65 -16.23
N GLY A 256 -13.64 4.92 -15.82
CA GLY A 256 -12.85 6.05 -16.27
C GLY A 256 -13.68 7.16 -16.89
N ALA A 257 -13.02 8.18 -17.46
CA ALA A 257 -13.64 9.31 -18.14
C ALA A 257 -13.47 9.16 -19.66
N TYR A 258 -14.58 8.93 -20.37
CA TYR A 258 -14.61 8.74 -21.83
C TYR A 258 -15.10 10.01 -22.50
N CYS A 259 -14.15 10.79 -23.03
CA CYS A 259 -14.38 12.09 -23.62
C CYS A 259 -14.58 12.00 -25.14
N THR A 260 -15.49 12.80 -25.63
CA THR A 260 -15.69 13.14 -27.05
C THR A 260 -15.92 14.65 -27.16
N GLU A 261 -15.97 15.20 -28.38
CA GLU A 261 -16.30 16.61 -28.61
C GLU A 261 -17.70 17.03 -28.08
N LYS A 262 -18.61 16.05 -27.91
CA LYS A 262 -20.00 16.31 -27.56
C LYS A 262 -20.30 16.13 -26.08
N SER A 263 -19.64 15.19 -25.44
CA SER A 263 -19.85 14.87 -24.02
C SER A 263 -18.73 14.02 -23.47
N THR A 264 -18.63 14.00 -22.15
CA THR A 264 -17.79 13.05 -21.40
C THR A 264 -18.67 12.20 -20.50
N VAL A 265 -18.49 10.87 -20.58
CA VAL A 265 -19.12 9.92 -19.66
C VAL A 265 -18.10 9.55 -18.58
N PHE A 266 -18.42 9.89 -17.34
CA PHE A 266 -17.63 9.56 -16.17
C PHE A 266 -18.23 8.32 -15.51
N VAL A 267 -17.40 7.29 -15.25
CA VAL A 267 -17.81 6.06 -14.58
C VAL A 267 -16.78 5.70 -13.53
N THR A 268 -17.21 5.59 -12.27
CA THR A 268 -16.33 5.18 -11.17
C THR A 268 -16.97 4.11 -10.30
N TRP A 269 -16.18 3.50 -9.42
CA TRP A 269 -16.63 2.45 -8.53
C TRP A 269 -16.45 2.85 -7.06
N SER A 270 -17.55 2.82 -6.31
CA SER A 270 -17.54 2.89 -4.86
C SER A 270 -18.76 2.13 -4.31
N PRO A 271 -18.57 0.93 -3.79
CA PRO A 271 -19.70 0.10 -3.29
C PRO A 271 -20.23 0.61 -1.95
N VAL A 272 -19.45 1.42 -1.24
CA VAL A 272 -19.72 1.92 0.12
C VAL A 272 -20.22 3.35 0.17
N ALA A 273 -20.13 4.11 -0.94
CA ALA A 273 -20.57 5.50 -0.96
C ALA A 273 -22.11 5.63 -0.92
N ASP A 274 -22.57 6.62 -0.18
CA ASP A 274 -23.95 7.10 -0.18
C ASP A 274 -24.17 8.16 -1.27
N LEU A 275 -23.10 8.94 -1.57
CA LEU A 275 -23.04 9.99 -2.59
C LEU A 275 -21.67 9.97 -3.25
N VAL A 276 -21.64 10.12 -4.56
CA VAL A 276 -20.43 10.39 -5.35
C VAL A 276 -20.63 11.66 -6.15
N GLU A 277 -19.71 12.58 -6.04
CA GLU A 277 -19.72 13.87 -6.74
C GLU A 277 -18.48 14.00 -7.62
N LEU A 278 -18.69 14.45 -8.85
CA LEU A 278 -17.65 14.88 -9.77
C LEU A 278 -17.38 16.38 -9.55
N LEU A 279 -16.13 16.71 -9.30
CA LEU A 279 -15.64 18.06 -9.10
C LEU A 279 -14.83 18.46 -10.34
N LEU A 280 -15.31 19.42 -11.12
CA LEU A 280 -14.60 19.96 -12.30
C LEU A 280 -13.93 21.28 -11.93
N TYR A 281 -12.69 21.48 -12.38
CA TYR A 281 -11.89 22.67 -12.08
C TYR A 281 -11.54 23.43 -13.35
N GLU A 282 -11.35 24.74 -13.22
CA GLU A 282 -10.95 25.61 -14.35
C GLU A 282 -9.53 25.28 -14.83
N ASN A 283 -8.64 25.00 -13.90
CA ASN A 283 -7.24 24.67 -14.16
C ASN A 283 -6.65 23.82 -13.01
N PRO A 284 -5.45 23.23 -13.17
CA PRO A 284 -4.84 22.39 -12.14
C PRO A 284 -4.55 23.08 -10.80
N ALA A 285 -4.42 24.42 -10.77
CA ALA A 285 -4.11 25.19 -9.55
C ALA A 285 -5.36 25.73 -8.84
N ALA A 286 -6.55 25.62 -9.44
CA ALA A 286 -7.79 26.15 -8.85
C ALA A 286 -8.09 25.46 -7.50
N THR A 287 -8.39 26.22 -6.46
CA THR A 287 -8.70 25.69 -5.12
C THR A 287 -10.14 25.18 -5.02
N GLU A 288 -11.06 25.79 -5.77
CA GLU A 288 -12.48 25.46 -5.75
C GLU A 288 -12.93 24.88 -7.09
N PRO A 289 -13.85 23.91 -7.10
CA PRO A 289 -14.42 23.39 -8.32
C PRO A 289 -15.35 24.43 -8.97
N THR A 290 -15.28 24.57 -10.28
CA THR A 290 -16.21 25.40 -11.08
C THR A 290 -17.60 24.76 -11.17
N ARG A 291 -17.65 23.42 -11.11
CA ARG A 291 -18.89 22.65 -11.16
C ARG A 291 -18.77 21.43 -10.25
N THR A 292 -19.83 21.17 -9.49
CA THR A 292 -20.02 19.94 -8.72
C THR A 292 -21.24 19.21 -9.28
N ILE A 293 -21.07 17.95 -9.64
CA ILE A 293 -22.11 17.14 -10.31
C ILE A 293 -22.25 15.82 -9.54
N ALA A 294 -23.44 15.58 -8.98
CA ALA A 294 -23.73 14.30 -8.35
C ALA A 294 -23.86 13.20 -9.44
N LEU A 295 -23.15 12.09 -9.23
CA LEU A 295 -23.28 10.92 -10.08
C LEU A 295 -24.51 10.11 -9.69
N ALA A 296 -25.15 9.52 -10.69
CA ALA A 296 -26.20 8.54 -10.47
C ALA A 296 -25.63 7.14 -10.30
N ARG A 297 -26.32 6.28 -9.52
CA ARG A 297 -25.98 4.86 -9.49
C ARG A 297 -26.20 4.25 -10.87
N ALA A 298 -25.22 3.52 -11.35
CA ALA A 298 -25.22 2.85 -12.65
C ALA A 298 -25.12 1.33 -12.46
N ASP A 299 -25.62 0.83 -11.33
CA ASP A 299 -25.56 -0.57 -11.00
C ASP A 299 -26.48 -1.41 -11.93
N ALA A 300 -25.96 -2.51 -12.46
CA ALA A 300 -26.79 -3.51 -13.10
C ALA A 300 -27.67 -4.23 -12.05
N THR A 301 -28.71 -4.91 -12.49
CA THR A 301 -29.60 -5.66 -11.58
C THR A 301 -28.79 -6.67 -10.75
N GLY A 302 -28.88 -6.55 -9.43
CA GLY A 302 -28.16 -7.42 -8.49
C GLY A 302 -26.70 -7.06 -8.23
N GLN A 303 -26.19 -5.99 -8.85
CA GLN A 303 -24.84 -5.45 -8.61
C GLN A 303 -24.92 -4.12 -7.86
N ARG A 304 -23.80 -3.70 -7.26
CA ARG A 304 -23.68 -2.46 -6.51
C ARG A 304 -22.26 -1.90 -6.59
N GLY A 305 -22.16 -0.58 -6.71
CA GLY A 305 -20.90 0.14 -6.62
C GLY A 305 -20.55 0.96 -7.84
N SER A 306 -21.24 0.81 -8.96
CA SER A 306 -21.02 1.64 -10.15
C SER A 306 -21.77 2.97 -10.05
N TRP A 307 -21.07 4.04 -10.41
CA TRP A 307 -21.62 5.40 -10.44
C TRP A 307 -21.25 6.06 -11.76
N SER A 308 -22.19 6.81 -12.34
CA SER A 308 -21.93 7.51 -13.60
C SER A 308 -22.61 8.84 -13.72
N ALA A 309 -22.02 9.72 -14.55
CA ALA A 309 -22.63 10.95 -15.05
C ALA A 309 -22.20 11.21 -16.49
N GLU A 310 -23.10 11.71 -17.32
CA GLU A 310 -22.77 12.27 -18.62
C GLU A 310 -22.77 13.81 -18.53
N VAL A 311 -21.67 14.43 -18.90
CA VAL A 311 -21.51 15.88 -18.93
C VAL A 311 -21.39 16.33 -20.37
N LYS A 312 -22.34 17.16 -20.82
CA LYS A 312 -22.36 17.71 -22.18
C LYS A 312 -21.28 18.77 -22.38
N GLY A 313 -20.79 18.85 -23.61
CA GLY A 313 -19.71 19.74 -24.05
C GLY A 313 -18.38 19.05 -24.14
N ASP A 314 -17.43 19.73 -24.76
CA ASP A 314 -16.04 19.28 -24.85
C ASP A 314 -15.33 19.57 -23.51
N LEU A 315 -14.92 18.54 -22.81
CA LEU A 315 -14.19 18.63 -21.55
C LEU A 315 -12.71 18.25 -21.71
N HIS A 316 -12.19 18.12 -22.94
CA HIS A 316 -10.79 17.83 -23.16
C HIS A 316 -9.88 18.79 -22.39
N ALA A 317 -8.89 18.27 -21.70
CA ALA A 317 -7.96 18.97 -20.81
C ALA A 317 -8.57 19.61 -19.53
N VAL A 318 -9.82 19.29 -19.17
CA VAL A 318 -10.44 19.79 -17.93
C VAL A 318 -10.00 18.93 -16.73
N PRO A 319 -9.43 19.53 -15.68
CA PRO A 319 -9.07 18.82 -14.46
C PRO A 319 -10.31 18.43 -13.64
N TYR A 320 -10.25 17.26 -12.99
CA TYR A 320 -11.34 16.79 -12.14
C TYR A 320 -10.85 15.94 -10.97
N ARG A 321 -11.73 15.77 -9.97
CA ARG A 321 -11.61 14.83 -8.86
C ARG A 321 -12.99 14.21 -8.58
N TYR A 322 -12.99 13.12 -7.80
CA TYR A 322 -14.21 12.63 -7.17
C TYR A 322 -14.22 12.96 -5.68
N ARG A 323 -15.42 13.23 -5.16
CA ARG A 323 -15.73 13.24 -3.73
C ARG A 323 -16.66 12.08 -3.43
N PHE A 324 -16.22 11.17 -2.57
CA PHE A 324 -16.97 10.02 -2.11
C PHE A 324 -17.44 10.26 -0.68
N THR A 325 -18.74 10.35 -0.44
CA THR A 325 -19.31 10.38 0.91
C THR A 325 -19.66 8.97 1.33
N SER A 326 -18.93 8.42 2.29
CA SER A 326 -19.14 7.09 2.84
C SER A 326 -18.86 7.07 4.34
N TYR A 327 -19.58 6.25 5.08
CA TYR A 327 -19.46 6.18 6.56
C TYR A 327 -19.69 7.51 7.27
N GLY A 328 -20.45 8.42 6.66
CA GLY A 328 -20.73 9.77 7.17
C GLY A 328 -19.63 10.81 6.88
N GLU A 329 -18.54 10.43 6.19
CA GLU A 329 -17.39 11.31 5.92
C GLU A 329 -17.16 11.48 4.42
N PRO A 330 -16.96 12.73 3.93
CA PRO A 330 -16.52 12.96 2.55
C PRO A 330 -15.00 12.72 2.42
N ARG A 331 -14.59 12.12 1.31
CA ARG A 331 -13.19 11.90 0.92
C ARG A 331 -13.00 12.30 -0.52
N GLU A 332 -11.95 13.06 -0.81
CA GLU A 332 -11.64 13.51 -2.16
C GLU A 332 -10.37 12.84 -2.67
N ALA A 333 -10.43 12.33 -3.91
CA ALA A 333 -9.29 11.72 -4.56
C ALA A 333 -9.30 11.94 -6.07
N PRO A 334 -8.14 11.86 -6.74
CA PRO A 334 -8.07 11.64 -8.17
C PRO A 334 -8.77 10.33 -8.56
N ASP A 335 -9.19 10.24 -9.80
CA ASP A 335 -9.79 9.01 -10.34
C ASP A 335 -8.72 7.94 -10.55
N MET A 336 -8.83 6.80 -9.89
CA MET A 336 -7.87 5.70 -10.08
C MET A 336 -7.86 5.14 -11.51
N TRP A 337 -8.94 5.32 -12.29
CA TRP A 337 -9.02 4.96 -13.72
C TRP A 337 -8.70 6.13 -14.66
N ALA A 338 -8.16 7.23 -14.17
CA ALA A 338 -7.78 8.36 -15.02
C ALA A 338 -6.78 7.96 -16.11
N PHE A 339 -6.86 8.62 -17.28
CA PHE A 339 -5.93 8.45 -18.39
C PHE A 339 -4.91 9.59 -18.50
N ALA A 340 -5.12 10.67 -17.75
CA ALA A 340 -4.20 11.78 -17.60
C ALA A 340 -4.36 12.42 -16.23
N ALA A 341 -3.29 13.06 -15.76
CA ALA A 341 -3.26 13.81 -14.51
C ALA A 341 -2.39 15.06 -14.68
N ASN A 342 -2.52 15.99 -13.74
CA ASN A 342 -1.57 17.11 -13.63
C ASN A 342 -0.25 16.62 -13.01
N ALA A 343 0.81 17.40 -13.16
CA ALA A 343 2.19 17.01 -12.85
C ALA A 343 2.45 16.60 -11.37
N ASP A 344 1.60 16.99 -10.43
CA ASP A 344 1.70 16.60 -9.01
C ASP A 344 0.72 15.49 -8.62
N SER A 345 0.08 14.84 -9.61
CA SER A 345 -0.90 13.75 -9.42
C SER A 345 -2.13 14.14 -8.58
N SER A 346 -2.30 15.41 -8.23
CA SER A 346 -3.37 15.85 -7.32
C SER A 346 -4.76 15.87 -7.97
N ARG A 347 -4.81 15.91 -9.31
CA ARG A 347 -6.04 15.89 -10.11
C ARG A 347 -5.90 15.04 -11.34
N SER A 348 -6.93 14.30 -11.62
CA SER A 348 -7.12 13.66 -12.93
C SER A 348 -7.50 14.70 -13.97
N VAL A 349 -7.21 14.44 -15.24
CA VAL A 349 -7.54 15.31 -16.36
C VAL A 349 -8.33 14.53 -17.39
N VAL A 350 -9.42 15.11 -17.87
CA VAL A 350 -10.23 14.55 -18.97
C VAL A 350 -9.47 14.64 -20.27
N VAL A 351 -9.34 13.52 -20.97
CA VAL A 351 -8.67 13.50 -22.29
C VAL A 351 -9.48 12.73 -23.33
N ASP A 352 -9.56 13.29 -24.51
CA ASP A 352 -9.93 12.56 -25.72
C ASP A 352 -8.66 11.93 -26.31
N LEU A 353 -8.46 10.64 -26.05
CA LEU A 353 -7.26 9.91 -26.48
C LEU A 353 -7.12 9.83 -28.01
N ALA A 354 -8.22 9.99 -28.77
CA ALA A 354 -8.17 9.99 -30.23
C ALA A 354 -7.50 11.26 -30.78
N ARG A 355 -7.65 12.41 -30.11
CA ARG A 355 -6.98 13.67 -30.49
C ARG A 355 -5.48 13.68 -30.21
N LEU A 356 -5.00 12.74 -29.42
CA LEU A 356 -3.61 12.67 -28.95
C LEU A 356 -2.80 11.58 -29.68
N GLN A 357 -3.28 11.14 -30.84
CA GLN A 357 -2.57 10.15 -31.65
C GLN A 357 -1.54 10.86 -32.55
N PRO A 358 -0.25 10.51 -32.46
CA PRO A 358 0.75 11.02 -33.39
C PRO A 358 0.57 10.42 -34.77
N ASP A 359 1.16 11.06 -35.78
CA ASP A 359 1.19 10.55 -37.13
C ASP A 359 1.81 9.14 -37.15
N GLY A 360 1.18 8.25 -37.91
CA GLY A 360 1.64 6.86 -38.00
C GLY A 360 1.19 5.92 -36.89
N PHE A 361 0.61 6.42 -35.77
CA PHE A 361 0.28 5.59 -34.60
C PHE A 361 -0.59 4.37 -34.95
N LEU A 362 -1.58 4.52 -35.83
CA LEU A 362 -2.48 3.43 -36.23
C LEU A 362 -1.87 2.54 -37.33
N ASN A 363 -0.84 3.01 -38.02
CA ASN A 363 -0.28 2.38 -39.23
C ASN A 363 1.11 1.75 -39.02
N THR A 364 1.77 2.04 -37.91
CA THR A 364 3.05 1.46 -37.54
C THR A 364 2.80 0.15 -36.78
N PRO A 365 3.03 -1.02 -37.42
CA PRO A 365 2.85 -2.27 -36.70
C PRO A 365 3.92 -2.42 -35.63
N ALA A 366 3.55 -3.08 -34.54
CA ALA A 366 4.54 -3.51 -33.57
C ALA A 366 5.46 -4.57 -34.18
N PRO A 367 6.77 -4.56 -33.90
CA PRO A 367 7.70 -5.56 -34.39
C PRO A 367 7.32 -6.96 -33.89
N ALA A 368 7.27 -7.92 -34.82
CA ALA A 368 7.00 -9.31 -34.51
C ALA A 368 8.24 -10.00 -33.95
N ILE A 369 8.07 -10.89 -32.99
CA ILE A 369 9.13 -11.76 -32.50
C ILE A 369 8.76 -13.23 -32.77
N ALA A 370 9.68 -14.00 -33.32
CA ALA A 370 9.42 -15.39 -33.67
C ALA A 370 9.49 -16.31 -32.43
N LYS A 371 10.43 -16.04 -31.55
CA LYS A 371 10.62 -16.78 -30.29
C LYS A 371 11.02 -15.81 -29.16
N PRO A 372 10.59 -16.05 -27.93
CA PRO A 372 11.03 -15.24 -26.79
C PRO A 372 12.57 -15.19 -26.62
N THR A 373 13.27 -16.25 -27.04
CA THR A 373 14.74 -16.34 -27.00
C THR A 373 15.45 -15.46 -28.01
N ASP A 374 14.74 -14.91 -29.00
CA ASP A 374 15.30 -14.01 -30.02
C ASP A 374 15.29 -12.55 -29.51
N GLU A 375 14.68 -12.29 -28.33
CA GLU A 375 14.56 -10.97 -27.77
C GLU A 375 15.78 -10.61 -26.91
N ILE A 376 16.39 -9.48 -27.26
CA ILE A 376 17.50 -8.88 -26.51
C ILE A 376 16.95 -7.59 -25.88
N LEU A 377 16.72 -7.65 -24.57
CA LEU A 377 16.14 -6.57 -23.80
C LEU A 377 17.23 -5.63 -23.29
N TYR A 378 17.01 -4.32 -23.44
CA TYR A 378 17.83 -3.28 -22.83
C TYR A 378 16.98 -2.43 -21.90
N GLU A 379 17.26 -2.53 -20.61
CA GLU A 379 16.57 -1.75 -19.57
C GLU A 379 17.14 -0.34 -19.53
N ILE A 380 16.25 0.66 -19.65
CA ILE A 380 16.61 2.08 -19.60
C ILE A 380 15.65 2.88 -18.73
N HIS A 381 16.19 3.90 -18.08
CA HIS A 381 15.41 4.94 -17.42
C HIS A 381 15.21 6.11 -18.38
N VAL A 382 13.96 6.56 -18.58
CA VAL A 382 13.61 7.60 -19.57
C VAL A 382 14.48 8.84 -19.41
N ARG A 383 14.63 9.34 -18.19
CA ARG A 383 15.45 10.53 -17.90
C ARG A 383 16.93 10.28 -18.11
N ASP A 384 17.47 9.21 -17.55
CA ASP A 384 18.92 9.00 -17.51
C ASP A 384 19.50 8.70 -18.87
N PHE A 385 18.71 8.05 -19.75
CA PHE A 385 19.17 7.62 -21.07
C PHE A 385 19.69 8.77 -21.94
N SER A 386 19.07 9.96 -21.85
CA SER A 386 19.47 11.10 -22.68
C SER A 386 19.85 12.36 -21.90
N MET A 387 19.71 12.41 -20.57
CA MET A 387 19.88 13.63 -19.76
C MET A 387 21.25 14.28 -19.93
N ARG A 388 22.31 13.47 -20.10
CA ARG A 388 23.69 13.94 -20.27
C ARG A 388 24.22 13.77 -21.68
N HIS A 389 23.37 13.37 -22.63
CA HIS A 389 23.77 13.16 -24.03
C HIS A 389 23.73 14.48 -24.80
N GLU A 390 24.89 15.11 -24.99
CA GLU A 390 25.01 16.44 -25.64
C GLU A 390 24.39 16.53 -27.03
N PRO A 391 24.46 15.52 -27.91
CA PRO A 391 23.80 15.56 -29.19
C PRO A 391 22.28 15.65 -29.15
N THR A 392 21.64 15.21 -28.04
CA THR A 392 20.20 15.39 -27.84
C THR A 392 19.88 16.86 -27.57
N PRO A 393 18.89 17.47 -28.28
CA PRO A 393 18.46 18.83 -28.02
C PRO A 393 18.14 19.07 -26.55
N ALA A 394 18.59 20.18 -25.98
CA ALA A 394 18.46 20.45 -24.55
C ALA A 394 17.02 20.33 -24.01
N ALA A 395 16.03 20.74 -24.81
CA ALA A 395 14.62 20.65 -24.44
C ALA A 395 14.07 19.21 -24.44
N GLU A 396 14.77 18.26 -25.07
CA GLU A 396 14.33 16.86 -25.18
C GLU A 396 15.16 15.94 -24.27
N ARG A 397 16.20 16.45 -23.61
CA ARG A 397 17.02 15.63 -22.69
C ARG A 397 16.21 15.18 -21.50
N GLY A 398 16.29 13.89 -21.20
CA GLY A 398 15.58 13.28 -20.09
C GLY A 398 14.08 13.09 -20.33
N THR A 399 13.62 13.19 -21.57
CA THR A 399 12.21 13.03 -21.95
C THR A 399 11.99 11.81 -22.84
N TYR A 400 10.72 11.45 -23.09
CA TYR A 400 10.35 10.44 -24.08
C TYR A 400 10.95 10.71 -25.47
N LEU A 401 10.95 11.98 -25.89
CA LEU A 401 11.53 12.37 -27.18
C LEU A 401 13.06 12.21 -27.20
N GLY A 402 13.72 12.36 -26.04
CA GLY A 402 15.15 12.12 -25.93
C GLY A 402 15.55 10.68 -26.25
N ILE A 403 14.66 9.70 -26.00
CA ILE A 403 14.90 8.31 -26.41
C ILE A 403 14.89 8.18 -27.93
N THR A 404 13.97 8.84 -28.63
CA THR A 404 13.87 8.77 -30.10
C THR A 404 15.12 9.29 -30.80
N ARG A 405 15.84 10.24 -30.19
CA ARG A 405 17.09 10.79 -30.72
C ARG A 405 18.26 9.81 -30.65
N ASN A 406 18.11 8.74 -29.89
CA ASN A 406 19.18 7.78 -29.59
C ASN A 406 18.90 6.37 -30.16
N ILE A 407 17.94 6.21 -31.06
CA ILE A 407 17.59 4.91 -31.69
C ILE A 407 18.78 4.27 -32.39
N ALA A 408 19.63 5.07 -33.05
CA ALA A 408 20.84 4.57 -33.73
C ALA A 408 21.78 3.84 -32.74
N HIS A 409 21.91 4.33 -31.52
CA HIS A 409 22.70 3.68 -30.47
C HIS A 409 22.09 2.33 -30.06
N LEU A 410 20.76 2.22 -29.95
CA LEU A 410 20.08 0.96 -29.65
C LEU A 410 20.32 -0.09 -30.75
N HIS A 411 20.30 0.32 -32.01
CA HIS A 411 20.66 -0.56 -33.13
C HIS A 411 22.12 -1.01 -33.09
N GLU A 412 23.05 -0.08 -32.79
CA GLU A 412 24.47 -0.41 -32.65
C GLU A 412 24.74 -1.45 -31.56
N LEU A 413 23.99 -1.39 -30.46
CA LEU A 413 24.01 -2.40 -29.39
C LEU A 413 23.41 -3.74 -29.81
N GLY A 414 22.63 -3.78 -30.91
CA GLY A 414 21.95 -4.99 -31.35
C GLY A 414 20.77 -5.43 -30.50
N VAL A 415 20.18 -4.52 -29.73
CA VAL A 415 18.98 -4.83 -28.93
C VAL A 415 17.74 -4.89 -29.82
N THR A 416 16.77 -5.70 -29.45
CA THR A 416 15.50 -5.87 -30.18
C THR A 416 14.30 -5.31 -29.40
N ALA A 417 14.47 -5.06 -28.09
CA ALA A 417 13.43 -4.49 -27.24
C ALA A 417 14.01 -3.54 -26.19
N VAL A 418 13.29 -2.48 -25.93
CA VAL A 418 13.57 -1.54 -24.84
C VAL A 418 12.63 -1.85 -23.68
N HIS A 419 13.19 -2.16 -22.53
CA HIS A 419 12.47 -2.22 -21.25
C HIS A 419 12.60 -0.86 -20.58
N LEU A 420 11.49 -0.15 -20.47
CA LEU A 420 11.43 1.14 -19.81
C LEU A 420 11.17 0.93 -18.31
N LEU A 421 12.03 1.49 -17.43
CA LEU A 421 11.67 1.67 -16.03
C LEU A 421 10.31 2.38 -15.93
N PRO A 422 9.62 2.32 -14.77
CA PRO A 422 8.22 2.73 -14.68
C PRO A 422 7.94 4.10 -15.31
N VAL A 423 6.96 4.12 -16.21
CA VAL A 423 6.45 5.32 -16.88
C VAL A 423 5.04 5.68 -16.42
N HIS A 424 4.54 4.99 -15.42
CA HIS A 424 3.29 5.33 -14.76
C HIS A 424 3.47 6.58 -13.90
N ASP A 425 2.40 7.34 -13.73
CA ASP A 425 2.37 8.55 -12.92
C ASP A 425 2.79 8.27 -11.47
N PHE A 426 3.70 9.06 -10.96
CA PHE A 426 4.17 9.05 -9.58
C PHE A 426 4.24 10.48 -9.03
N THR A 427 4.00 10.64 -7.74
CA THR A 427 4.07 11.94 -7.10
C THR A 427 5.52 12.37 -6.93
N ALA A 428 5.95 13.36 -7.71
CA ALA A 428 7.26 14.02 -7.61
C ALA A 428 7.16 15.49 -8.02
N LYS A 429 8.12 16.30 -7.56
CA LYS A 429 8.26 17.67 -8.05
C LYS A 429 8.83 17.63 -9.48
N VAL A 430 8.37 18.56 -10.30
CA VAL A 430 8.90 18.70 -11.66
C VAL A 430 10.43 18.81 -11.63
N GLY A 431 11.10 17.91 -12.37
CA GLY A 431 12.57 17.82 -12.44
C GLY A 431 13.24 17.06 -11.29
N GLU A 432 12.49 16.57 -10.31
CA GLU A 432 13.01 15.70 -9.26
C GLU A 432 13.38 14.34 -9.85
N TYR A 433 14.53 13.79 -9.39
CA TYR A 433 14.96 12.45 -9.80
C TYR A 433 14.16 11.38 -9.08
N ASN A 434 13.54 10.48 -9.84
CA ASN A 434 12.76 9.36 -9.30
C ASN A 434 12.86 8.17 -10.26
N TRP A 435 12.92 6.96 -9.73
CA TRP A 435 12.93 5.73 -10.53
C TRP A 435 11.54 5.30 -11.01
N GLY A 436 10.47 5.92 -10.46
CA GLY A 436 9.10 5.65 -10.88
C GLY A 436 8.40 4.51 -10.14
N TYR A 437 9.07 3.83 -9.19
CA TYR A 437 8.47 2.70 -8.46
C TYR A 437 7.45 3.11 -7.39
N TRP A 438 7.09 4.39 -7.28
CA TRP A 438 6.15 4.93 -6.30
C TRP A 438 4.85 5.37 -6.98
N THR A 439 4.18 4.43 -7.68
CA THR A 439 3.06 4.72 -8.58
C THR A 439 1.83 5.25 -7.84
N THR A 440 1.25 6.33 -8.36
CA THR A 440 0.01 6.95 -7.90
C THR A 440 -1.17 6.58 -8.80
N LEU A 441 -1.03 6.75 -10.14
CA LEU A 441 -2.07 6.47 -11.14
C LEU A 441 -1.51 5.58 -12.25
N PHE A 442 -1.92 4.31 -12.27
CA PHE A 442 -1.34 3.29 -13.15
C PHE A 442 -1.70 3.42 -14.63
N ASN A 443 -2.69 4.22 -15.03
CA ASN A 443 -3.09 4.38 -16.43
C ASN A 443 -2.63 5.72 -17.03
N VAL A 444 -1.86 6.49 -16.28
CA VAL A 444 -1.40 7.83 -16.64
C VAL A 444 0.10 7.77 -16.94
N PRO A 445 0.56 8.26 -18.10
CA PRO A 445 1.98 8.44 -18.36
C PRO A 445 2.59 9.53 -17.46
N GLU A 446 3.80 9.30 -16.97
CA GLU A 446 4.55 10.24 -16.14
C GLU A 446 4.84 11.55 -16.87
N SER A 447 4.35 12.65 -16.34
CA SER A 447 4.46 13.98 -16.95
C SER A 447 5.88 14.57 -16.86
N ASN A 448 6.69 14.20 -15.84
CA ASN A 448 8.08 14.64 -15.71
C ASN A 448 8.98 14.15 -16.83
N TYR A 449 8.54 13.15 -17.61
CA TYR A 449 9.25 12.64 -18.78
C TYR A 449 8.78 13.30 -20.09
N ALA A 450 7.89 14.29 -20.03
CA ALA A 450 7.50 15.11 -21.18
C ALA A 450 8.32 16.39 -21.28
N THR A 451 8.38 16.97 -22.47
CA THR A 451 9.04 18.28 -22.71
C THR A 451 8.30 19.44 -22.04
N ASP A 452 6.99 19.30 -21.87
CA ASP A 452 6.15 20.22 -21.11
C ASP A 452 5.33 19.47 -20.04
N PRO A 453 5.86 19.33 -18.82
CA PRO A 453 5.15 18.70 -17.72
C PRO A 453 3.87 19.42 -17.29
N SER A 454 3.72 20.71 -17.64
CA SER A 454 2.55 21.51 -17.28
C SER A 454 1.33 21.24 -18.17
N ASP A 455 1.56 20.73 -19.40
CA ASP A 455 0.48 20.24 -20.27
C ASP A 455 0.19 18.77 -19.99
N PRO A 456 -0.93 18.42 -19.36
CA PRO A 456 -1.26 17.04 -18.97
C PRO A 456 -1.45 16.10 -20.16
N THR A 457 -1.47 16.62 -21.41
CA THR A 457 -1.59 15.84 -22.64
C THR A 457 -0.24 15.57 -23.31
N SER A 458 0.81 16.30 -22.90
CA SER A 458 2.15 16.22 -23.50
C SER A 458 2.76 14.84 -23.33
N ALA A 459 2.72 14.28 -22.11
CA ALA A 459 3.24 12.94 -21.83
C ALA A 459 2.58 11.85 -22.70
N ILE A 460 1.26 11.95 -22.93
CA ILE A 460 0.54 10.98 -23.76
C ILE A 460 1.03 11.06 -25.21
N ARG A 461 1.12 12.28 -25.78
CA ARG A 461 1.57 12.49 -27.16
C ARG A 461 3.00 12.00 -27.36
N GLU A 462 3.89 12.39 -26.44
CA GLU A 462 5.32 12.10 -26.56
C GLU A 462 5.64 10.62 -26.34
N LEU A 463 5.03 9.96 -25.35
CA LEU A 463 5.19 8.52 -25.15
C LEU A 463 4.70 7.73 -26.38
N ARG A 464 3.54 8.10 -26.95
CA ARG A 464 3.04 7.48 -28.18
C ARG A 464 3.97 7.74 -29.37
N ALA A 465 4.49 8.95 -29.51
CA ALA A 465 5.43 9.29 -30.59
C ALA A 465 6.74 8.50 -30.45
N MET A 466 7.24 8.34 -29.24
CA MET A 466 8.42 7.52 -28.94
C MET A 466 8.18 6.05 -29.34
N ILE A 467 7.03 5.47 -28.95
CA ILE A 467 6.70 4.08 -29.29
C ILE A 467 6.60 3.89 -30.82
N VAL A 468 5.95 4.82 -31.53
CA VAL A 468 5.89 4.81 -33.02
C VAL A 468 7.29 4.83 -33.61
N ALA A 469 8.18 5.68 -33.10
CA ALA A 469 9.55 5.79 -33.62
C ALA A 469 10.38 4.52 -33.33
N LEU A 470 10.21 3.90 -32.17
CA LEU A 470 10.87 2.63 -31.82
C LEU A 470 10.35 1.50 -32.69
N HIS A 471 9.03 1.37 -32.89
CA HIS A 471 8.45 0.37 -33.79
C HIS A 471 8.88 0.55 -35.27
N ALA A 472 8.93 1.82 -35.74
CA ALA A 472 9.43 2.12 -37.09
C ALA A 472 10.92 1.72 -37.28
N ALA A 473 11.64 1.60 -36.17
CA ALA A 473 13.02 1.14 -36.11
C ALA A 473 13.15 -0.34 -35.74
N ASP A 474 12.09 -1.13 -35.79
CA ASP A 474 12.04 -2.55 -35.46
C ASP A 474 12.45 -2.86 -34.01
N LEU A 475 12.16 -1.94 -33.07
CA LEU A 475 12.41 -2.08 -31.63
C LEU A 475 11.10 -2.20 -30.88
N ARG A 476 10.95 -3.25 -30.09
CA ARG A 476 9.80 -3.50 -29.21
C ARG A 476 9.89 -2.64 -27.94
N VAL A 477 8.74 -2.42 -27.28
CA VAL A 477 8.65 -1.65 -26.04
C VAL A 477 7.98 -2.47 -24.97
N VAL A 478 8.72 -2.72 -23.87
CA VAL A 478 8.24 -3.40 -22.67
C VAL A 478 8.16 -2.39 -21.53
N LEU A 479 7.04 -2.33 -20.84
CA LEU A 479 6.87 -1.44 -19.69
C LEU A 479 7.11 -2.18 -18.37
N ASP A 480 7.82 -1.53 -17.46
CA ASP A 480 7.88 -1.94 -16.06
C ASP A 480 6.59 -1.52 -15.33
N VAL A 481 5.91 -2.48 -14.68
CA VAL A 481 4.64 -2.26 -14.01
C VAL A 481 4.72 -2.65 -12.54
N VAL A 482 4.22 -1.77 -11.66
CA VAL A 482 4.42 -1.84 -10.20
C VAL A 482 3.08 -2.10 -9.49
N TYR A 483 2.31 -3.12 -9.89
CA TYR A 483 1.00 -3.40 -9.30
C TYR A 483 1.06 -4.06 -7.91
N ASN A 484 2.23 -4.25 -7.35
CA ASN A 484 2.40 -4.87 -6.03
C ASN A 484 2.08 -3.92 -4.87
N HIS A 485 2.16 -2.60 -5.06
CA HIS A 485 1.83 -1.55 -4.08
C HIS A 485 1.40 -0.24 -4.75
N THR A 486 1.05 0.76 -3.95
CA THR A 486 0.76 2.14 -4.39
C THR A 486 1.55 3.13 -3.55
N SER A 487 1.71 4.35 -4.05
CA SER A 487 2.40 5.44 -3.32
C SER A 487 1.72 5.80 -2.00
N ASP A 488 0.40 5.67 -1.92
CA ASP A 488 -0.40 6.01 -0.75
C ASP A 488 -1.59 5.04 -0.60
N ALA A 489 -1.78 4.51 0.59
CA ALA A 489 -2.92 3.67 0.98
C ALA A 489 -3.92 4.41 1.90
N GLY A 490 -3.72 5.70 2.13
CA GLY A 490 -4.53 6.52 3.01
C GLY A 490 -5.98 6.70 2.53
N PRO A 491 -6.85 7.23 3.39
CA PRO A 491 -8.28 7.34 3.11
C PRO A 491 -8.62 8.35 2.00
N ASN A 492 -7.69 9.21 1.60
CA ASN A 492 -7.85 10.16 0.50
C ASN A 492 -7.02 9.78 -0.74
N SER A 493 -6.40 8.59 -0.74
CA SER A 493 -5.70 8.07 -1.92
C SER A 493 -6.69 7.66 -3.02
N PRO A 494 -6.24 7.55 -4.28
CA PRO A 494 -7.09 7.10 -5.39
C PRO A 494 -7.81 5.79 -5.12
N PHE A 495 -7.20 4.87 -4.36
CA PHE A 495 -7.75 3.56 -4.03
C PHE A 495 -8.45 3.52 -2.66
N GLY A 496 -8.03 4.35 -1.71
CA GLY A 496 -8.62 4.38 -0.36
C GLY A 496 -9.93 5.13 -0.28
N ALA A 497 -10.09 6.23 -1.03
CA ALA A 497 -11.28 7.07 -0.96
C ALA A 497 -12.57 6.35 -1.43
N PRO A 498 -12.58 5.63 -2.57
CA PRO A 498 -13.78 4.94 -3.04
C PRO A 498 -14.16 3.72 -2.20
N ALA A 499 -13.17 3.01 -1.62
CA ALA A 499 -13.42 1.78 -0.85
C ALA A 499 -12.28 1.55 0.17
N PRO A 500 -12.33 2.18 1.35
CA PRO A 500 -11.32 2.02 2.39
C PRO A 500 -11.06 0.53 2.71
N TYR A 501 -9.78 0.16 2.83
CA TYR A 501 -9.29 -1.20 3.10
C TYR A 501 -9.54 -2.26 2.01
N TYR A 502 -10.21 -1.94 0.91
CA TYR A 502 -10.53 -2.94 -0.10
C TYR A 502 -9.37 -3.27 -1.02
N PHE A 503 -8.64 -2.28 -1.54
CA PHE A 503 -7.57 -2.50 -2.51
C PHE A 503 -6.24 -2.93 -1.88
N PHE A 504 -6.17 -2.93 -0.57
CA PHE A 504 -4.93 -3.23 0.18
C PHE A 504 -5.09 -4.46 1.04
N ARG A 505 -4.03 -5.28 1.09
CA ARG A 505 -3.96 -6.38 2.05
C ARG A 505 -3.82 -5.84 3.46
N THR A 506 -4.55 -6.44 4.36
CA THR A 506 -4.54 -6.04 5.78
C THR A 506 -4.41 -7.25 6.68
N THR A 507 -3.80 -7.04 7.84
CA THR A 507 -3.93 -7.97 8.96
C THR A 507 -5.40 -8.06 9.39
N PRO A 508 -5.81 -9.08 10.15
CA PRO A 508 -7.17 -9.13 10.68
C PRO A 508 -7.57 -7.86 11.44
N GLY A 509 -6.63 -7.19 12.12
CA GLY A 509 -6.82 -5.93 12.84
C GLY A 509 -6.85 -4.68 11.97
N GLY A 510 -6.72 -4.79 10.65
CA GLY A 510 -6.84 -3.68 9.70
C GLY A 510 -5.54 -2.91 9.42
N ARG A 511 -4.40 -3.31 9.99
CA ARG A 511 -3.10 -2.74 9.58
C ARG A 511 -2.77 -3.23 8.18
N PHE A 512 -2.28 -2.35 7.32
CA PHE A 512 -1.79 -2.74 5.99
C PHE A 512 -0.61 -3.69 6.12
N THR A 513 -0.55 -4.71 5.25
CA THR A 513 0.64 -5.58 5.15
C THR A 513 1.73 -4.82 4.38
N ASN A 514 2.97 -5.27 4.55
CA ASN A 514 4.13 -4.67 3.89
C ASN A 514 4.84 -5.69 3.00
N ASP A 515 4.08 -6.42 2.20
CA ASP A 515 4.60 -7.50 1.34
C ASP A 515 5.63 -6.97 0.33
N SER A 516 5.45 -5.76 -0.15
CA SER A 516 6.35 -5.07 -1.08
C SER A 516 7.60 -4.46 -0.42
N GLY A 517 7.63 -4.33 0.92
CA GLY A 517 8.67 -3.58 1.62
C GLY A 517 8.47 -2.06 1.61
N THR A 518 7.37 -1.55 1.02
CA THR A 518 7.11 -0.12 0.76
C THR A 518 5.95 0.46 1.58
N GLY A 519 5.40 -0.30 2.54
CA GLY A 519 4.36 0.16 3.47
C GLY A 519 2.95 -0.33 3.17
N ASN A 520 2.68 -0.87 1.99
CA ASN A 520 1.41 -1.50 1.66
C ASN A 520 1.57 -2.61 0.63
N GLY A 521 0.59 -3.51 0.56
CA GLY A 521 0.49 -4.55 -0.44
C GLY A 521 -0.84 -4.47 -1.16
N PHE A 522 -0.85 -4.47 -2.50
CA PHE A 522 -2.08 -4.43 -3.29
C PHE A 522 -2.78 -5.80 -3.27
N ALA A 523 -4.07 -5.80 -2.95
CA ALA A 523 -4.87 -7.01 -2.72
C ALA A 523 -5.42 -7.60 -4.04
N ASP A 524 -4.53 -8.04 -4.93
CA ASP A 524 -4.85 -8.54 -6.27
C ASP A 524 -5.70 -9.81 -6.29
N GLU A 525 -5.83 -10.50 -5.14
CA GLU A 525 -6.78 -11.60 -4.95
C GLU A 525 -8.24 -11.15 -5.00
N ARG A 526 -8.53 -9.88 -4.74
CA ARG A 526 -9.89 -9.35 -4.72
C ARG A 526 -10.41 -9.03 -6.12
N PRO A 527 -11.69 -9.30 -6.42
CA PRO A 527 -12.21 -9.21 -7.79
C PRO A 527 -11.98 -7.87 -8.47
N MET A 528 -12.28 -6.74 -7.80
CA MET A 528 -12.12 -5.42 -8.40
C MET A 528 -10.67 -4.95 -8.45
N ALA A 529 -9.80 -5.41 -7.54
CA ALA A 529 -8.38 -5.14 -7.61
C ALA A 529 -7.73 -5.88 -8.78
N ARG A 530 -8.06 -7.16 -8.97
CA ARG A 530 -7.65 -7.93 -10.16
C ARG A 530 -8.17 -7.32 -11.45
N LYS A 531 -9.47 -6.95 -11.48
CA LYS A 531 -10.06 -6.26 -12.63
C LYS A 531 -9.28 -4.99 -12.97
N TYR A 532 -8.92 -4.19 -11.97
CA TYR A 532 -8.16 -2.96 -12.17
C TYR A 532 -6.82 -3.23 -12.87
N ILE A 533 -6.04 -4.23 -12.42
CA ILE A 533 -4.79 -4.64 -13.06
C ILE A 533 -5.03 -5.06 -14.51
N LEU A 534 -6.03 -5.89 -14.75
CA LEU A 534 -6.33 -6.38 -16.11
C LEU A 534 -6.77 -5.27 -17.05
N ASP A 535 -7.58 -4.34 -16.58
CA ASP A 535 -8.04 -3.18 -17.36
C ASP A 535 -6.88 -2.21 -17.65
N SER A 536 -5.98 -2.02 -16.70
CA SER A 536 -4.77 -1.20 -16.85
C SER A 536 -3.81 -1.78 -17.90
N LEU A 537 -3.52 -3.07 -17.83
CA LEU A 537 -2.71 -3.74 -18.86
C LEU A 537 -3.35 -3.65 -20.25
N GLU A 538 -4.67 -3.85 -20.35
CA GLU A 538 -5.41 -3.68 -21.61
C GLU A 538 -5.33 -2.23 -22.13
N HIS A 539 -5.42 -1.23 -21.23
CA HIS A 539 -5.23 0.17 -21.59
C HIS A 539 -3.87 0.42 -22.25
N TRP A 540 -2.78 -0.03 -21.65
CA TRP A 540 -1.43 0.13 -22.19
C TRP A 540 -1.25 -0.58 -23.54
N LEU A 541 -1.76 -1.80 -23.68
CA LEU A 541 -1.70 -2.52 -24.96
C LEU A 541 -2.48 -1.81 -26.07
N ARG A 542 -3.71 -1.34 -25.78
CA ARG A 542 -4.59 -0.78 -26.82
C ARG A 542 -4.34 0.70 -27.09
N GLN A 543 -4.00 1.48 -26.05
CA GLN A 543 -3.87 2.92 -26.20
C GLN A 543 -2.44 3.37 -26.47
N TYR A 544 -1.44 2.54 -26.17
CA TYR A 544 -0.03 2.85 -26.42
C TYR A 544 0.67 1.85 -27.34
N ASN A 545 0.02 0.74 -27.68
CA ASN A 545 0.58 -0.30 -28.53
C ASN A 545 1.89 -0.90 -27.99
N VAL A 546 2.05 -1.03 -26.67
CA VAL A 546 3.22 -1.64 -26.06
C VAL A 546 3.31 -3.14 -26.32
N ASP A 547 4.50 -3.72 -26.26
CA ASP A 547 4.79 -5.10 -26.68
C ASP A 547 4.87 -6.09 -25.51
N GLY A 548 4.85 -5.60 -24.29
CA GLY A 548 4.92 -6.47 -23.13
C GLY A 548 5.07 -5.73 -21.82
N PHE A 549 5.23 -6.52 -20.75
CA PHE A 549 5.32 -6.01 -19.39
C PHE A 549 6.37 -6.78 -18.57
N ARG A 550 7.15 -6.05 -17.81
CA ARG A 550 7.94 -6.57 -16.69
C ARG A 550 7.21 -6.24 -15.39
N PHE A 551 6.96 -7.25 -14.57
CA PHE A 551 6.28 -7.08 -13.29
C PHE A 551 7.30 -6.94 -12.16
N ASP A 552 7.31 -5.76 -11.56
CA ASP A 552 8.05 -5.50 -10.33
C ASP A 552 7.48 -6.36 -9.20
N LEU A 553 8.35 -7.00 -8.41
CA LEU A 553 7.97 -7.88 -7.31
C LEU A 553 6.79 -8.81 -7.67
N LEU A 554 6.87 -9.52 -8.80
CA LEU A 554 5.86 -10.49 -9.25
C LEU A 554 5.52 -11.50 -8.14
N GLY A 555 6.47 -11.77 -7.25
CA GLY A 555 6.28 -12.63 -6.09
C GLY A 555 5.18 -12.17 -5.13
N CYS A 556 4.79 -10.90 -5.14
CA CYS A 556 3.69 -10.37 -4.33
C CYS A 556 2.30 -10.74 -4.88
N HIS A 557 2.20 -11.16 -6.15
CA HIS A 557 0.93 -11.44 -6.82
C HIS A 557 0.45 -12.87 -6.61
N ARG A 558 -0.86 -13.04 -6.55
CA ARG A 558 -1.46 -14.37 -6.45
C ARG A 558 -1.37 -15.13 -7.77
N PRO A 559 -1.14 -16.46 -7.75
CA PRO A 559 -1.05 -17.27 -8.97
C PRO A 559 -2.26 -17.13 -9.91
N GLU A 560 -3.46 -16.98 -9.35
CA GLU A 560 -4.70 -16.79 -10.11
C GLU A 560 -4.70 -15.45 -10.86
N THR A 561 -4.13 -14.41 -10.27
CA THR A 561 -4.01 -13.10 -10.90
C THR A 561 -2.97 -13.16 -12.02
N VAL A 562 -1.81 -13.78 -11.80
CA VAL A 562 -0.79 -13.96 -12.83
C VAL A 562 -1.34 -14.76 -14.02
N ARG A 563 -2.11 -15.82 -13.77
CA ARG A 563 -2.80 -16.59 -14.82
C ARG A 563 -3.76 -15.71 -15.63
N ALA A 564 -4.61 -14.92 -14.94
CA ALA A 564 -5.56 -14.02 -15.58
C ALA A 564 -4.86 -12.92 -16.41
N ILE A 565 -3.71 -12.42 -15.94
CA ILE A 565 -2.83 -11.49 -16.69
C ILE A 565 -2.37 -12.14 -17.99
N CYS A 566 -1.78 -13.33 -17.90
CA CYS A 566 -1.31 -14.06 -19.09
C CYS A 566 -2.44 -14.26 -20.12
N GLU A 567 -3.60 -14.70 -19.68
CA GLU A 567 -4.78 -14.93 -20.53
C GLU A 567 -5.27 -13.62 -21.19
N ARG A 568 -5.41 -12.53 -20.40
CA ARG A 568 -5.87 -11.24 -20.91
C ARG A 568 -4.89 -10.64 -21.89
N VAL A 569 -3.61 -10.61 -21.56
CA VAL A 569 -2.57 -10.00 -22.40
C VAL A 569 -2.41 -10.77 -23.71
N ARG A 570 -2.31 -12.12 -23.65
CA ARG A 570 -2.15 -12.97 -24.84
C ARG A 570 -3.37 -12.94 -25.77
N LYS A 571 -4.56 -12.69 -25.24
CA LYS A 571 -5.77 -12.49 -26.07
C LYS A 571 -5.68 -11.22 -26.90
N ILE A 572 -5.00 -10.19 -26.44
CA ILE A 572 -4.87 -8.90 -27.11
C ILE A 572 -3.63 -8.89 -28.00
N ARG A 573 -2.50 -9.36 -27.46
CA ARG A 573 -1.19 -9.45 -28.12
C ARG A 573 -0.61 -10.86 -27.91
N PRO A 574 -0.77 -11.76 -28.88
CA PRO A 574 -0.34 -13.16 -28.75
C PRO A 574 1.17 -13.35 -28.53
N ASP A 575 1.98 -12.43 -29.05
CA ASP A 575 3.45 -12.42 -28.97
C ASP A 575 4.00 -11.51 -27.83
N ALA A 576 3.14 -11.06 -26.90
CA ALA A 576 3.57 -10.16 -25.84
C ALA A 576 4.72 -10.74 -25.00
N THR A 577 5.70 -9.92 -24.67
CA THR A 577 6.79 -10.27 -23.75
C THR A 577 6.31 -10.07 -22.31
N LEU A 578 6.27 -11.16 -21.53
CA LEU A 578 5.87 -11.12 -20.13
C LEU A 578 6.95 -11.74 -19.24
N TYR A 579 7.41 -11.01 -18.25
CA TYR A 579 8.33 -11.51 -17.24
C TYR A 579 8.26 -10.69 -15.95
N GLY A 580 8.87 -11.19 -14.87
CA GLY A 580 8.87 -10.45 -13.62
C GLY A 580 9.75 -11.07 -12.54
N GLU A 581 9.80 -10.41 -11.40
CA GLU A 581 10.63 -10.78 -10.27
C GLU A 581 9.91 -11.80 -9.37
N PRO A 582 10.44 -13.03 -9.23
CA PRO A 582 9.79 -14.10 -8.46
C PRO A 582 10.10 -13.98 -6.95
N TRP A 583 10.14 -12.76 -6.41
CA TRP A 583 10.41 -12.43 -5.01
C TRP A 583 9.57 -11.24 -4.54
N THR A 584 9.69 -10.89 -3.26
CA THR A 584 8.99 -9.79 -2.59
C THR A 584 9.99 -8.87 -1.89
N GLY A 585 9.53 -7.73 -1.39
CA GLY A 585 10.33 -6.80 -0.61
C GLY A 585 10.43 -7.15 0.89
N GLY A 586 10.08 -8.39 1.29
CA GLY A 586 10.16 -8.85 2.69
C GLY A 586 8.92 -9.59 3.20
N GLY A 587 7.83 -9.59 2.43
CA GLY A 587 6.63 -10.35 2.75
C GLY A 587 6.62 -11.78 2.17
N PRO A 588 5.51 -12.50 2.32
CA PRO A 588 5.34 -13.85 1.78
C PRO A 588 5.42 -13.86 0.25
N ILE A 589 6.15 -14.81 -0.31
CA ILE A 589 6.20 -15.03 -1.76
C ILE A 589 4.99 -15.88 -2.15
N HIS A 590 4.12 -15.32 -3.00
CA HIS A 590 2.94 -16.01 -3.52
C HIS A 590 3.19 -16.61 -4.91
N PHE A 591 4.04 -15.96 -5.72
CA PHE A 591 4.45 -16.43 -7.04
C PHE A 591 5.98 -16.50 -7.11
N GLY A 592 6.53 -17.59 -6.62
CA GLY A 592 7.98 -17.83 -6.59
C GLY A 592 8.51 -18.48 -7.86
N LYS A 593 9.83 -18.72 -7.89
CA LYS A 593 10.51 -19.45 -8.95
C LYS A 593 9.89 -20.84 -9.13
N GLY A 594 9.62 -21.20 -10.37
CA GLY A 594 8.93 -22.45 -10.73
C GLY A 594 7.40 -22.34 -10.82
N ALA A 595 6.78 -21.30 -10.25
CA ALA A 595 5.33 -21.08 -10.36
C ALA A 595 4.89 -20.70 -11.80
N GLN A 596 5.82 -20.21 -12.63
CA GLN A 596 5.58 -19.87 -14.04
C GLN A 596 5.43 -21.09 -14.95
N LYS A 597 5.76 -22.31 -14.50
CA LYS A 597 5.62 -23.52 -15.33
C LYS A 597 4.24 -23.65 -15.93
N GLY A 598 4.20 -23.83 -17.27
CA GLY A 598 2.95 -23.94 -18.02
C GLY A 598 2.19 -22.63 -18.24
N LEU A 599 2.76 -21.49 -17.83
CA LEU A 599 2.24 -20.16 -18.14
C LEU A 599 3.17 -19.44 -19.13
N PRO A 600 2.63 -18.58 -20.03
CA PRO A 600 3.44 -17.82 -20.99
C PRO A 600 4.04 -16.55 -20.35
N ILE A 601 4.74 -16.71 -19.23
CA ILE A 601 5.45 -15.67 -18.49
C ILE A 601 6.78 -16.21 -18.00
N ALA A 602 7.85 -15.42 -18.13
CA ALA A 602 9.17 -15.74 -17.62
C ALA A 602 9.43 -15.11 -16.25
N VAL A 603 10.48 -15.53 -15.58
CA VAL A 603 10.97 -14.91 -14.34
C VAL A 603 12.46 -14.66 -14.40
N PHE A 604 12.95 -13.70 -13.61
CA PHE A 604 14.38 -13.41 -13.54
C PHE A 604 15.18 -14.60 -13.01
N ASN A 605 16.28 -14.91 -13.71
CA ASN A 605 17.24 -15.93 -13.33
C ASN A 605 18.44 -15.31 -12.58
N ASP A 606 18.25 -14.96 -11.32
CA ASP A 606 19.31 -14.41 -10.47
C ASP A 606 20.41 -15.43 -10.15
N HIS A 607 20.11 -16.73 -10.19
CA HIS A 607 21.12 -17.78 -10.02
C HIS A 607 22.15 -17.75 -11.15
N LEU A 608 21.70 -17.70 -12.42
CA LEU A 608 22.61 -17.58 -13.57
C LEU A 608 23.35 -16.25 -13.55
N ARG A 609 22.64 -15.15 -13.26
CA ARG A 609 23.24 -13.82 -13.12
C ARG A 609 24.37 -13.84 -12.10
N ASN A 610 24.13 -14.36 -10.90
CA ASN A 610 25.11 -14.38 -9.81
C ASN A 610 26.27 -15.36 -10.12
N ALA A 611 26.00 -16.49 -10.77
CA ALA A 611 27.05 -17.41 -11.21
C ALA A 611 28.01 -16.76 -12.22
N ILE A 612 27.50 -15.87 -13.09
CA ILE A 612 28.32 -15.17 -14.10
C ILE A 612 29.07 -13.99 -13.47
N ARG A 613 28.36 -13.09 -12.77
CA ARG A 613 28.92 -11.80 -12.32
C ARG A 613 29.36 -11.77 -10.85
N GLY A 614 28.84 -12.65 -10.00
CA GLY A 614 28.89 -12.55 -8.55
C GLY A 614 27.59 -11.99 -7.95
N ASP A 615 27.52 -11.89 -6.63
CA ASP A 615 26.36 -11.38 -5.92
C ASP A 615 26.12 -9.87 -6.16
N LEU A 616 24.95 -9.38 -5.72
CA LEU A 616 24.57 -7.96 -5.88
C LEU A 616 25.41 -7.05 -5.00
N ASP A 617 25.84 -7.53 -3.83
CA ASP A 617 26.56 -6.74 -2.82
C ASP A 617 28.06 -6.69 -3.08
N GLY A 618 28.55 -7.44 -4.10
CA GLY A 618 29.96 -7.50 -4.45
C GLY A 618 30.82 -8.28 -3.45
N THR A 619 30.19 -9.08 -2.60
CA THR A 619 30.89 -9.91 -1.59
C THR A 619 31.38 -11.23 -2.17
N ALA A 620 30.74 -11.74 -3.20
CA ALA A 620 31.14 -12.92 -3.94
C ALA A 620 31.41 -12.59 -5.42
N VAL A 621 32.50 -13.18 -5.97
CA VAL A 621 32.87 -13.07 -7.38
C VAL A 621 32.20 -14.17 -8.21
N GLY A 622 31.87 -13.87 -9.47
CA GLY A 622 31.36 -14.82 -10.42
C GLY A 622 32.40 -15.28 -11.44
N PHE A 623 31.99 -16.13 -12.36
CA PHE A 623 32.86 -16.70 -13.39
C PHE A 623 33.54 -15.60 -14.26
N ALA A 624 32.81 -14.55 -14.62
CA ALA A 624 33.32 -13.47 -15.46
C ALA A 624 34.13 -12.41 -14.68
N THR A 625 34.00 -12.37 -13.35
CA THR A 625 34.61 -11.32 -12.50
C THR A 625 35.82 -11.77 -11.70
N GLY A 626 36.22 -13.05 -11.79
CA GLY A 626 37.57 -13.39 -11.38
C GLY A 626 37.91 -14.72 -10.77
N ALA A 627 37.09 -15.51 -10.16
CA ALA A 627 37.61 -16.67 -9.45
C ALA A 627 36.79 -17.95 -9.56
N GLY A 628 36.55 -18.37 -10.79
CA GLY A 628 36.04 -19.72 -11.04
C GLY A 628 34.70 -20.00 -10.36
N GLY A 629 33.72 -19.13 -10.56
CA GLY A 629 32.37 -19.30 -10.02
C GLY A 629 31.77 -20.67 -10.35
N ASP A 630 30.61 -20.98 -9.77
CA ASP A 630 29.96 -22.28 -9.90
C ASP A 630 29.63 -22.60 -11.38
N ILE A 631 30.50 -23.42 -12.01
CA ILE A 631 30.33 -23.91 -13.39
C ILE A 631 29.03 -24.70 -13.51
N GLY A 632 28.63 -25.41 -12.44
CA GLY A 632 27.38 -26.16 -12.39
C GLY A 632 26.17 -25.22 -12.53
N ALA A 633 26.16 -24.10 -11.79
CA ALA A 633 25.09 -23.09 -11.89
C ALA A 633 25.03 -22.44 -13.29
N ILE A 634 26.19 -22.18 -13.92
CA ILE A 634 26.24 -21.65 -15.30
C ILE A 634 25.64 -22.67 -16.27
N ARG A 635 26.04 -23.95 -16.19
CA ARG A 635 25.49 -25.01 -17.04
C ARG A 635 23.97 -25.15 -16.89
N ARG A 636 23.48 -25.15 -15.65
CA ARG A 636 22.04 -25.21 -15.37
C ARG A 636 21.31 -23.99 -15.95
N GLY A 637 21.86 -22.80 -15.75
CA GLY A 637 21.27 -21.57 -16.28
C GLY A 637 21.22 -21.53 -17.82
N ILE A 638 22.30 -21.98 -18.50
CA ILE A 638 22.35 -22.08 -19.96
C ILE A 638 21.36 -23.14 -20.48
N ALA A 639 21.20 -24.24 -19.77
CA ALA A 639 20.24 -25.29 -20.13
C ALA A 639 18.77 -24.85 -19.97
N GLY A 640 18.54 -23.70 -19.37
CA GLY A 640 17.20 -23.13 -19.22
C GLY A 640 16.35 -23.88 -18.21
N ALA A 641 16.93 -24.70 -17.32
CA ALA A 641 16.23 -25.40 -16.27
C ALA A 641 14.96 -26.16 -16.71
N ILE A 642 14.97 -26.74 -17.91
CA ILE A 642 13.86 -27.56 -18.42
C ILE A 642 13.95 -28.99 -17.85
N ASP A 643 12.78 -29.61 -17.64
CA ASP A 643 12.64 -30.93 -17.02
C ASP A 643 13.29 -32.08 -17.87
N ASP A 644 13.65 -31.81 -19.12
CA ASP A 644 14.25 -32.77 -20.04
C ASP A 644 15.73 -33.07 -19.76
N PHE A 645 16.39 -32.28 -18.92
CA PHE A 645 17.75 -32.56 -18.50
C PHE A 645 17.73 -33.31 -17.17
N THR A 646 18.24 -34.55 -17.15
CA THR A 646 18.34 -35.43 -15.97
C THR A 646 19.30 -34.92 -14.88
N GLN A 647 19.48 -33.65 -14.76
CA GLN A 647 20.19 -33.05 -13.64
C GLN A 647 19.18 -32.65 -12.57
N GLU A 648 19.55 -32.80 -11.32
CA GLU A 648 18.71 -32.61 -10.15
C GLU A 648 17.64 -31.57 -10.33
N PRO A 649 16.41 -31.79 -9.82
CA PRO A 649 15.30 -30.87 -9.91
C PRO A 649 15.65 -29.58 -9.15
N THR A 650 16.44 -28.77 -9.77
CA THR A 650 16.69 -27.43 -9.33
C THR A 650 15.59 -26.54 -9.88
N GLU A 651 15.21 -25.58 -9.09
CA GLU A 651 14.32 -24.49 -9.42
C GLU A 651 14.41 -24.14 -10.90
N THR A 652 13.38 -24.45 -11.64
CA THR A 652 13.29 -24.11 -13.05
C THR A 652 13.04 -22.63 -13.16
N ILE A 653 13.97 -21.92 -13.74
CA ILE A 653 14.00 -20.48 -13.80
C ILE A 653 13.98 -20.05 -15.27
N ASN A 654 13.04 -20.48 -16.06
CA ASN A 654 12.87 -19.91 -17.42
C ASN A 654 11.42 -19.98 -17.84
#